data_c85f361371a4274cdeaf1cff279361b0
#
_entry.id   c85f361371a4274cdeaf1cff279361b0
#
_cell.length_a   1.000
_cell.length_b   1.000
_cell.length_c   1.000
_cell.angle_alpha   90.00
_cell.angle_beta   90.00
_cell.angle_gamma   90.00
#
_symmetry.space_group_name_H-M   'P 1'
#
loop_
_entity.id
_entity.type
_entity.pdbx_description
1 polymer ?
#
loop_
_entity_poly.entity_id
_entity_poly.type
_entity_poly.pdbx_seq_one_letter_code
_entity_poly.pdbx_strand_id
1 'polypeptide(L)'
;MIQKSDIKKLLTLLGFSQEENIYTKQYEVGVTLKIDVAHEHIFYNEANITVGRETTSNFAEPENFVVLECVDRLLTKGYRAEHIELEPRWKLGHSSKSGYADIWVRTYGEGKVIGTDEDKDSLLIIECKKADEFQGAWNDTLEDGAQLFSYFQQEKSTKFLCLYTSDLVDDKVEPDYYLLNVQDNKKMLENDEEALSYEKASNNKQLYRVWHETYQCDYARIGLFEDAVQPYHIGKDKYTIADLRKVNNDTIKKKYSEFSNILRQHNVGAHENAFDKLVNLFLAKVVDETNNPDNLHFYWKGAAYDDDFRLQDRLQRLYRDGMKKFLGEEVTYIEDAEIDKAFRRFKNDPDATRKTIKDYFRALKFFSDNDFSFISVHNRKLFQQNAAILRKVILMLQDIRLKDSDTHQFLGDLFEGFLTKGVKQSEGQFFTPMPIVRFIVTSLPLEQLVKDSQDVPYAIDYACGAGHFLTEYADRIKEFVKKTRPDLPLQDYYSRITGIEKEYRLSKVSKVSAFMYGHDETQIVYSDALQTHQNVEEGKYSVLIANPPYSVSGFLETLGEKDRKRYKLFNNNINLAKNNAIETFFMERAAQLMKAGGVAGIVLPVSVLNKGGIYAKAREIILENFHIVSLVELGSGTFGKTGTNTVVMFLRRKETNTPDAEHYTSRVECWFNLSENGDEVYQDTELMEKYCEHLGYSLEDYQEFLKGTISESFLDSEVIQTYHNL
;
A
#
# COMPACT_ATOMS: atom_id res chain seq x y z
N MET A 1 -1.45 37.33 -3.57
CA MET A 1 -2.64 38.05 -3.08
C MET A 1 -2.98 39.19 -4.05
N ILE A 2 -4.21 39.24 -4.55
CA ILE A 2 -4.68 40.28 -5.52
C ILE A 2 -4.71 41.62 -4.81
N GLN A 3 -4.02 42.62 -5.38
CA GLN A 3 -3.94 43.97 -4.86
C GLN A 3 -4.69 44.93 -5.77
N LYS A 4 -5.02 46.13 -5.23
CA LYS A 4 -5.67 47.19 -5.99
C LYS A 4 -4.89 47.58 -7.27
N SER A 5 -3.57 47.50 -7.26
CA SER A 5 -2.72 47.71 -8.42
C SER A 5 -2.98 46.71 -9.55
N ASP A 6 -3.47 45.52 -9.22
CA ASP A 6 -3.66 44.41 -10.13
C ASP A 6 -5.05 44.39 -10.79
N ILE A 7 -5.95 45.27 -10.36
CA ILE A 7 -7.36 45.23 -10.77
C ILE A 7 -7.54 45.28 -12.30
N LYS A 8 -6.83 46.13 -13.02
CA LYS A 8 -6.91 46.20 -14.48
C LYS A 8 -6.47 44.91 -15.14
N LYS A 9 -5.44 44.31 -14.61
CA LYS A 9 -4.91 43.01 -15.08
C LYS A 9 -5.95 41.92 -14.77
N LEU A 10 -6.48 41.88 -13.56
CA LEU A 10 -7.53 40.93 -13.17
C LEU A 10 -8.72 41.01 -14.13
N LEU A 11 -9.29 42.23 -14.35
CA LEU A 11 -10.44 42.43 -15.23
C LEU A 11 -10.17 41.97 -16.66
N THR A 12 -8.95 42.22 -17.17
CA THR A 12 -8.55 41.75 -18.50
C THR A 12 -8.51 40.23 -18.57
N LEU A 13 -7.94 39.55 -17.54
CA LEU A 13 -7.85 38.09 -17.47
C LEU A 13 -9.24 37.44 -17.31
N LEU A 14 -10.18 38.11 -16.61
CA LEU A 14 -11.57 37.68 -16.48
C LEU A 14 -12.40 37.92 -17.76
N GLY A 15 -11.83 38.57 -18.79
CA GLY A 15 -12.51 38.80 -20.06
C GLY A 15 -13.42 40.00 -20.09
N PHE A 16 -13.21 41.02 -19.24
CA PHE A 16 -13.91 42.29 -19.33
C PHE A 16 -13.39 43.13 -20.50
N SER A 17 -14.30 43.75 -21.25
CA SER A 17 -13.99 44.76 -22.26
C SER A 17 -13.89 46.14 -21.63
N GLN A 18 -12.88 46.91 -22.07
CA GLN A 18 -12.62 48.25 -21.52
C GLN A 18 -13.09 49.37 -22.47
N GLU A 19 -13.84 50.32 -21.93
CA GLU A 19 -14.14 51.60 -22.55
C GLU A 19 -13.73 52.72 -21.57
N GLU A 20 -12.64 53.43 -21.87
CA GLU A 20 -12.03 54.42 -20.98
C GLU A 20 -11.69 53.85 -19.59
N ASN A 21 -12.42 54.26 -18.54
CA ASN A 21 -12.25 53.76 -17.17
C ASN A 21 -13.31 52.74 -16.74
N ILE A 22 -14.22 52.43 -17.65
CA ILE A 22 -15.30 51.48 -17.42
C ILE A 22 -14.94 50.13 -18.03
N TYR A 23 -15.09 49.09 -17.22
CA TYR A 23 -14.93 47.69 -17.62
C TYR A 23 -16.31 47.02 -17.59
N THR A 24 -16.66 46.29 -18.66
CA THR A 24 -17.94 45.57 -18.77
C THR A 24 -17.75 44.15 -19.26
N LYS A 25 -18.54 43.22 -18.72
CA LYS A 25 -18.62 41.86 -19.19
C LYS A 25 -20.06 41.41 -19.26
N GLN A 26 -20.47 40.91 -20.41
CA GLN A 26 -21.79 40.31 -20.63
C GLN A 26 -21.72 38.81 -20.43
N TYR A 27 -22.66 38.24 -19.71
CA TYR A 27 -22.74 36.82 -19.40
C TYR A 27 -23.90 36.17 -20.16
N GLU A 28 -23.77 34.86 -20.41
CA GLU A 28 -24.81 34.06 -21.09
C GLU A 28 -26.15 34.06 -20.32
N VAL A 29 -26.14 34.25 -19.01
CA VAL A 29 -27.32 34.39 -18.17
C VAL A 29 -28.10 35.72 -18.42
N GLY A 30 -27.67 36.55 -19.38
CA GLY A 30 -28.37 37.71 -19.84
C GLY A 30 -28.16 39.00 -19.03
N VAL A 31 -27.11 39.05 -18.21
CA VAL A 31 -26.75 40.24 -17.40
C VAL A 31 -25.38 40.79 -17.79
N THR A 32 -25.14 42.06 -17.51
CA THR A 32 -23.87 42.76 -17.72
C THR A 32 -23.36 43.29 -16.39
N LEU A 33 -22.15 42.89 -15.99
CA LEU A 33 -21.48 43.45 -14.83
C LEU A 33 -20.58 44.62 -15.31
N LYS A 34 -20.69 45.76 -14.60
CA LYS A 34 -19.97 46.99 -14.91
C LYS A 34 -19.11 47.42 -13.71
N ILE A 35 -17.90 47.88 -14.00
CA ILE A 35 -16.91 48.29 -12.99
C ILE A 35 -16.30 49.63 -13.42
N ASP A 36 -16.32 50.60 -12.55
CA ASP A 36 -15.66 51.90 -12.74
C ASP A 36 -14.37 51.96 -11.93
N VAL A 37 -13.24 51.84 -12.64
CA VAL A 37 -11.92 51.83 -12.02
C VAL A 37 -11.48 53.20 -11.53
N ALA A 38 -12.02 54.30 -12.13
CA ALA A 38 -11.68 55.65 -11.70
C ALA A 38 -12.38 56.03 -10.40
N HIS A 39 -13.64 55.61 -10.23
CA HIS A 39 -14.41 55.84 -9.00
C HIS A 39 -14.37 54.65 -8.03
N GLU A 40 -13.59 53.61 -8.37
CA GLU A 40 -13.38 52.43 -7.51
C GLU A 40 -14.69 51.74 -7.11
N HIS A 41 -15.62 51.60 -8.05
CA HIS A 41 -16.95 51.09 -7.78
C HIS A 41 -17.36 49.94 -8.69
N ILE A 42 -18.04 48.92 -8.12
CA ILE A 42 -18.58 47.76 -8.79
C ILE A 42 -20.09 47.81 -8.74
N PHE A 43 -20.73 47.79 -9.92
CA PHE A 43 -22.18 47.98 -10.04
C PHE A 43 -22.96 46.66 -10.00
N TYR A 44 -22.89 45.93 -8.87
CA TYR A 44 -23.59 44.66 -8.70
C TYR A 44 -25.12 44.78 -8.85
N ASN A 45 -25.72 45.83 -8.29
CA ASN A 45 -27.16 46.06 -8.39
C ASN A 45 -27.65 46.28 -9.84
N GLU A 46 -26.83 46.91 -10.70
CA GLU A 46 -27.16 47.07 -12.13
C GLU A 46 -27.18 45.73 -12.87
N ALA A 47 -26.45 44.73 -12.35
CA ALA A 47 -26.44 43.35 -12.86
C ALA A 47 -27.51 42.45 -12.23
N ASN A 48 -28.52 43.02 -11.54
CA ASN A 48 -29.56 42.28 -10.81
C ASN A 48 -29.08 41.39 -9.64
N ILE A 49 -27.88 41.66 -9.11
CA ILE A 49 -27.37 41.01 -7.90
C ILE A 49 -27.88 41.83 -6.70
N THR A 50 -28.46 41.17 -5.72
CA THR A 50 -28.91 41.85 -4.49
C THR A 50 -27.70 42.18 -3.62
N VAL A 51 -27.59 43.42 -3.13
CA VAL A 51 -26.50 43.86 -2.23
C VAL A 51 -27.10 44.30 -0.90
N GLY A 52 -26.81 43.56 0.16
CA GLY A 52 -27.29 43.87 1.52
C GLY A 52 -26.56 45.06 2.17
N ARG A 53 -25.26 45.21 1.87
CA ARG A 53 -24.37 46.32 2.24
C ARG A 53 -23.45 46.62 1.07
N GLU A 54 -22.91 47.83 0.99
CA GLU A 54 -22.04 48.24 -0.12
C GLU A 54 -20.54 48.11 0.19
N THR A 55 -20.16 47.31 1.23
CA THR A 55 -18.75 47.20 1.63
C THR A 55 -17.93 46.40 0.62
N THR A 56 -18.54 45.44 -0.10
CA THR A 56 -17.91 44.66 -1.18
C THR A 56 -17.99 45.34 -2.56
N SER A 57 -18.74 46.45 -2.70
CA SER A 57 -18.94 47.13 -3.98
C SER A 57 -17.84 48.16 -4.32
N ASN A 58 -16.73 48.17 -3.60
CA ASN A 58 -15.63 49.12 -3.75
C ASN A 58 -14.25 48.44 -3.67
N PHE A 59 -13.17 49.22 -3.85
CA PHE A 59 -11.78 48.73 -3.86
C PHE A 59 -11.04 48.95 -2.53
N ALA A 60 -11.77 49.14 -1.41
CA ALA A 60 -11.17 49.46 -0.12
C ALA A 60 -10.35 48.29 0.47
N GLU A 61 -10.85 47.05 0.31
CA GLU A 61 -10.23 45.86 0.85
C GLU A 61 -9.83 44.88 -0.27
N PRO A 62 -8.68 44.27 -0.20
CA PRO A 62 -8.23 43.25 -1.18
C PRO A 62 -9.20 42.06 -1.30
N GLU A 63 -9.90 41.70 -0.24
CA GLU A 63 -10.90 40.63 -0.19
C GLU A 63 -12.07 40.89 -1.18
N ASN A 64 -12.40 42.19 -1.44
CA ASN A 64 -13.44 42.58 -2.40
C ASN A 64 -13.08 42.12 -3.85
N PHE A 65 -11.80 41.99 -4.18
CA PHE A 65 -11.37 41.45 -5.49
C PHE A 65 -11.56 39.93 -5.59
N VAL A 66 -11.44 39.21 -4.46
CA VAL A 66 -11.78 37.80 -4.39
C VAL A 66 -13.27 37.58 -4.53
N VAL A 67 -14.09 38.44 -3.88
CA VAL A 67 -15.55 38.42 -4.04
C VAL A 67 -15.94 38.71 -5.50
N LEU A 68 -15.34 39.74 -6.13
CA LEU A 68 -15.59 40.05 -7.53
C LEU A 68 -15.27 38.86 -8.45
N GLU A 69 -14.13 38.23 -8.26
CA GLU A 69 -13.72 37.06 -9.06
C GLU A 69 -14.66 35.89 -8.84
N CYS A 70 -15.08 35.63 -7.59
CA CYS A 70 -16.02 34.55 -7.29
C CYS A 70 -17.39 34.81 -7.93
N VAL A 71 -17.90 36.06 -7.90
CA VAL A 71 -19.15 36.44 -8.58
C VAL A 71 -19.03 36.27 -10.09
N ASP A 72 -17.90 36.73 -10.70
CA ASP A 72 -17.64 36.54 -12.13
C ASP A 72 -17.69 35.05 -12.51
N ARG A 73 -17.08 34.22 -11.69
CA ARG A 73 -17.05 32.77 -11.89
C ARG A 73 -18.42 32.13 -11.76
N LEU A 74 -19.22 32.53 -10.76
CA LEU A 74 -20.61 32.07 -10.61
C LEU A 74 -21.47 32.43 -11.82
N LEU A 75 -21.40 33.67 -12.28
CA LEU A 75 -22.13 34.13 -13.47
C LEU A 75 -21.68 33.42 -14.75
N THR A 76 -20.36 33.24 -14.91
CA THR A 76 -19.76 32.51 -16.04
C THR A 76 -20.18 31.05 -16.04
N LYS A 77 -20.31 30.43 -14.84
CA LYS A 77 -20.78 29.07 -14.67
C LYS A 77 -22.27 28.90 -15.02
N GLY A 78 -23.05 29.96 -15.03
CA GLY A 78 -24.48 29.94 -15.34
C GLY A 78 -25.44 30.11 -14.15
N TYR A 79 -24.92 30.53 -13.00
CA TYR A 79 -25.78 30.93 -11.90
C TYR A 79 -26.48 32.25 -12.25
N ARG A 80 -27.78 32.37 -11.96
CA ARG A 80 -28.56 33.55 -12.26
C ARG A 80 -28.25 34.67 -11.27
N ALA A 81 -28.11 35.89 -11.75
CA ALA A 81 -27.76 37.04 -10.92
C ALA A 81 -28.79 37.32 -9.80
N GLU A 82 -30.08 37.15 -10.09
CA GLU A 82 -31.18 37.33 -9.11
C GLU A 82 -31.19 36.25 -8.00
N HIS A 83 -30.35 35.21 -8.13
CA HIS A 83 -30.14 34.20 -7.10
C HIS A 83 -28.92 34.47 -6.20
N ILE A 84 -28.14 35.51 -6.53
CA ILE A 84 -26.93 35.90 -5.79
C ILE A 84 -27.25 37.12 -4.92
N GLU A 85 -26.92 37.04 -3.64
CA GLU A 85 -27.00 38.13 -2.69
C GLU A 85 -25.63 38.31 -2.02
N LEU A 86 -25.13 39.56 -2.03
CA LEU A 86 -23.89 39.94 -1.37
C LEU A 86 -24.19 40.55 -0.01
N GLU A 87 -23.40 40.18 0.99
CA GLU A 87 -23.53 40.65 2.38
C GLU A 87 -24.97 40.55 2.90
N PRO A 88 -25.60 39.36 2.87
CA PRO A 88 -27.00 39.16 3.21
C PRO A 88 -27.31 39.64 4.63
N ARG A 89 -28.49 40.27 4.81
CA ARG A 89 -29.01 40.70 6.11
C ARG A 89 -29.94 39.62 6.66
N TRP A 90 -29.47 38.81 7.61
CA TRP A 90 -30.39 37.93 8.35
C TRP A 90 -31.13 38.70 9.44
N LYS A 91 -32.43 38.48 9.55
CA LYS A 91 -33.25 39.06 10.64
C LYS A 91 -32.90 38.39 11.95
N LEU A 92 -32.13 39.07 12.81
CA LEU A 92 -31.69 38.57 14.09
C LEU A 92 -32.74 38.75 15.19
N GLY A 93 -32.95 37.70 16.01
CA GLY A 93 -33.43 37.86 17.38
C GLY A 93 -32.31 38.40 18.27
N HIS A 94 -32.49 39.54 18.86
CA HIS A 94 -31.84 40.17 20.02
C HIS A 94 -30.35 39.96 20.40
N SER A 95 -29.41 39.53 19.57
CA SER A 95 -27.97 39.56 19.90
C SER A 95 -27.16 40.31 18.85
N SER A 96 -26.35 41.26 19.28
CA SER A 96 -25.75 42.35 18.51
C SER A 96 -24.37 42.06 17.88
N LYS A 97 -24.05 40.85 17.53
CA LYS A 97 -22.82 40.51 16.79
C LYS A 97 -23.12 39.40 15.77
N SER A 98 -23.67 39.75 14.63
CA SER A 98 -23.72 38.84 13.47
C SER A 98 -22.66 39.23 12.48
N GLY A 99 -21.84 38.26 12.07
CA GLY A 99 -21.02 38.36 10.86
C GLY A 99 -21.94 38.35 9.63
N TYR A 100 -21.48 38.94 8.53
CA TYR A 100 -22.14 38.88 7.24
C TYR A 100 -21.30 37.93 6.39
N ALA A 101 -21.93 36.95 5.71
CA ALA A 101 -21.26 36.20 4.69
C ALA A 101 -21.03 37.05 3.44
N ASP A 102 -20.01 36.76 2.67
CA ASP A 102 -19.72 37.57 1.48
C ASP A 102 -20.74 37.33 0.37
N ILE A 103 -21.08 36.05 0.11
CA ILE A 103 -21.97 35.66 -0.98
C ILE A 103 -22.98 34.61 -0.48
N TRP A 104 -24.25 34.82 -0.81
CA TRP A 104 -25.29 33.83 -0.59
C TRP A 104 -25.97 33.49 -1.92
N VAL A 105 -26.00 32.20 -2.29
CA VAL A 105 -26.66 31.72 -3.49
C VAL A 105 -27.94 30.98 -3.08
N ARG A 106 -29.07 31.44 -3.62
CA ARG A 106 -30.41 30.89 -3.39
C ARG A 106 -30.92 30.17 -4.64
N THR A 107 -31.89 29.31 -4.50
CA THR A 107 -32.58 28.65 -5.62
C THR A 107 -34.08 28.57 -5.32
N TYR A 108 -34.90 28.35 -6.34
CA TYR A 108 -36.32 28.05 -6.16
C TYR A 108 -36.50 26.52 -6.08
N GLY A 109 -37.32 26.04 -5.12
CA GLY A 109 -37.69 24.64 -5.04
C GLY A 109 -38.51 24.17 -6.25
N GLU A 110 -38.39 22.86 -6.60
CA GLU A 110 -39.18 22.28 -7.69
C GLU A 110 -40.68 22.53 -7.51
N GLY A 111 -41.33 23.12 -8.53
CA GLY A 111 -42.77 23.42 -8.55
C GLY A 111 -43.18 24.74 -7.93
N LYS A 112 -42.28 25.61 -7.46
CA LYS A 112 -42.61 26.95 -6.94
C LYS A 112 -42.55 28.02 -8.01
N VAL A 113 -43.46 29.02 -7.90
CA VAL A 113 -43.59 30.11 -8.87
C VAL A 113 -42.51 31.18 -8.61
N ILE A 114 -41.78 31.56 -9.65
CA ILE A 114 -40.76 32.61 -9.61
C ILE A 114 -41.40 33.93 -9.27
N GLY A 115 -41.08 34.56 -8.13
CA GLY A 115 -41.50 35.93 -7.87
C GLY A 115 -41.61 36.41 -6.43
N THR A 116 -41.50 35.58 -5.41
CA THR A 116 -41.53 35.99 -4.00
C THR A 116 -40.26 35.55 -3.24
N ASP A 117 -39.73 36.45 -2.41
CA ASP A 117 -38.52 36.15 -1.60
C ASP A 117 -38.71 34.99 -0.59
N GLU A 118 -39.98 34.72 -0.23
CA GLU A 118 -40.34 33.67 0.73
C GLU A 118 -40.21 32.23 0.16
N ASP A 119 -40.08 32.10 -1.17
CA ASP A 119 -40.04 30.80 -1.87
C ASP A 119 -38.63 30.34 -2.31
N LYS A 120 -37.58 31.12 -1.98
CA LYS A 120 -36.18 30.76 -2.31
C LYS A 120 -35.59 29.88 -1.25
N ASP A 121 -35.07 28.70 -1.67
CA ASP A 121 -34.33 27.81 -0.81
C ASP A 121 -32.83 28.22 -0.74
N SER A 122 -32.23 28.18 0.43
CA SER A 122 -30.80 28.42 0.60
C SER A 122 -29.98 27.27 0.00
N LEU A 123 -29.14 27.58 -0.98
CA LEU A 123 -28.29 26.55 -1.63
C LEU A 123 -26.86 26.56 -1.10
N LEU A 124 -26.23 27.76 -1.10
CA LEU A 124 -24.79 27.86 -0.86
C LEU A 124 -24.48 29.22 -0.19
N ILE A 125 -23.70 29.18 0.87
CA ILE A 125 -23.10 30.37 1.49
C ILE A 125 -21.59 30.31 1.26
N ILE A 126 -21.00 31.41 0.75
CA ILE A 126 -19.56 31.49 0.48
C ILE A 126 -18.97 32.60 1.36
N GLU A 127 -17.87 32.25 2.00
CA GLU A 127 -16.96 33.19 2.66
C GLU A 127 -15.67 33.27 1.83
N CYS A 128 -15.33 34.48 1.41
CA CYS A 128 -14.12 34.76 0.65
C CYS A 128 -12.99 35.16 1.59
N LYS A 129 -11.76 34.72 1.29
CA LYS A 129 -10.56 35.10 2.04
C LYS A 129 -9.44 35.45 1.09
N LYS A 130 -8.56 36.33 1.52
CA LYS A 130 -7.29 36.58 0.83
C LYS A 130 -6.44 35.31 0.81
N ALA A 131 -5.64 35.11 -0.24
CA ALA A 131 -4.86 33.88 -0.44
C ALA A 131 -3.93 33.52 0.74
N ASP A 132 -3.36 34.52 1.40
CA ASP A 132 -2.48 34.35 2.57
C ASP A 132 -3.24 34.01 3.86
N GLU A 133 -4.51 34.34 3.98
CA GLU A 133 -5.36 34.03 5.13
C GLU A 133 -6.18 32.74 4.95
N PHE A 134 -6.32 32.25 3.72
CA PHE A 134 -7.21 31.15 3.36
C PHE A 134 -6.94 29.85 4.14
N GLN A 135 -5.67 29.40 4.21
CA GLN A 135 -5.32 28.17 4.93
C GLN A 135 -5.52 28.31 6.45
N GLY A 136 -5.28 29.50 7.01
CA GLY A 136 -5.57 29.79 8.42
C GLY A 136 -7.07 29.68 8.72
N ALA A 137 -7.91 30.35 7.93
CA ALA A 137 -9.37 30.27 8.06
C ALA A 137 -9.92 28.86 7.89
N TRP A 138 -9.31 28.04 7.03
CA TRP A 138 -9.67 26.63 6.90
C TRP A 138 -9.32 25.81 8.15
N ASN A 139 -8.12 26.02 8.72
CA ASN A 139 -7.72 25.34 9.95
C ASN A 139 -8.66 25.70 11.12
N ASP A 140 -9.03 26.95 11.24
CA ASP A 140 -10.00 27.41 12.26
C ASP A 140 -11.38 26.76 12.03
N THR A 141 -11.81 26.61 10.77
CA THR A 141 -13.05 25.90 10.43
C THR A 141 -13.01 24.43 10.85
N LEU A 142 -11.87 23.76 10.69
CA LEU A 142 -11.69 22.37 11.12
C LEU A 142 -11.52 22.20 12.64
N GLU A 143 -11.22 23.28 13.37
CA GLU A 143 -11.07 23.21 14.84
C GLU A 143 -12.43 23.37 15.54
N ASP A 144 -13.23 24.37 15.17
CA ASP A 144 -14.50 24.65 15.86
C ASP A 144 -15.64 25.17 14.98
N GLY A 145 -15.48 25.13 13.65
CA GLY A 145 -16.46 25.55 12.65
C GLY A 145 -16.39 27.03 12.28
N ALA A 146 -15.66 27.86 13.04
CA ALA A 146 -15.38 29.28 12.77
C ALA A 146 -16.55 30.09 12.20
N GLN A 147 -16.28 30.95 11.20
CA GLN A 147 -17.29 31.83 10.59
C GLN A 147 -18.36 31.06 9.82
N LEU A 148 -17.98 30.02 9.08
CA LEU A 148 -18.92 29.25 8.24
C LEU A 148 -20.08 28.66 9.04
N PHE A 149 -19.80 28.06 10.22
CA PHE A 149 -20.86 27.52 11.06
C PHE A 149 -21.67 28.61 11.80
N SER A 150 -21.12 29.81 11.94
CA SER A 150 -21.90 30.97 12.42
C SER A 150 -22.95 31.39 11.40
N TYR A 151 -22.66 31.33 10.09
CA TYR A 151 -23.63 31.58 9.01
C TYR A 151 -24.64 30.43 8.92
N PHE A 152 -24.19 29.18 9.03
CA PHE A 152 -25.09 28.03 9.07
C PHE A 152 -26.09 28.10 10.23
N GLN A 153 -25.70 28.67 11.36
CA GLN A 153 -26.61 28.91 12.48
C GLN A 153 -27.71 29.92 12.11
N GLN A 154 -27.38 30.89 11.26
CA GLN A 154 -28.37 31.91 10.80
C GLN A 154 -29.33 31.33 9.76
N GLU A 155 -28.82 30.46 8.88
CA GLU A 155 -29.58 29.86 7.77
C GLU A 155 -29.37 28.34 7.75
N LYS A 156 -30.08 27.63 8.61
CA LYS A 156 -29.99 26.17 8.75
C LYS A 156 -30.55 25.38 7.55
N SER A 157 -31.26 26.03 6.64
CA SER A 157 -31.76 25.39 5.41
C SER A 157 -30.70 25.32 4.32
N THR A 158 -29.56 25.98 4.49
CA THR A 158 -28.42 25.93 3.55
C THR A 158 -27.92 24.49 3.36
N LYS A 159 -27.67 24.15 2.09
CA LYS A 159 -27.20 22.82 1.71
C LYS A 159 -25.67 22.72 1.72
N PHE A 160 -24.99 23.81 1.35
CA PHE A 160 -23.54 23.86 1.24
C PHE A 160 -22.97 25.14 1.85
N LEU A 161 -21.78 25.02 2.43
CA LEU A 161 -20.94 26.15 2.83
C LEU A 161 -19.66 26.11 2.00
N CYS A 162 -19.09 27.26 1.67
CA CYS A 162 -17.85 27.32 0.91
C CYS A 162 -16.89 28.33 1.52
N LEU A 163 -15.64 27.94 1.73
CA LEU A 163 -14.54 28.85 1.95
C LEU A 163 -13.81 29.01 0.63
N TYR A 164 -13.67 30.24 0.13
CA TYR A 164 -13.16 30.52 -1.20
C TYR A 164 -12.00 31.50 -1.18
N THR A 165 -11.06 31.33 -2.11
CA THR A 165 -10.01 32.31 -2.41
C THR A 165 -9.66 32.30 -3.89
N SER A 166 -9.01 33.36 -4.34
CA SER A 166 -8.35 33.42 -5.64
C SER A 166 -7.08 34.26 -5.57
N ASP A 167 -6.11 33.94 -6.40
CA ASP A 167 -4.85 34.68 -6.51
C ASP A 167 -4.41 34.86 -7.98
N LEU A 168 -3.51 35.80 -8.20
CA LEU A 168 -2.84 36.00 -9.50
C LEU A 168 -1.47 35.35 -9.45
N VAL A 169 -1.32 34.23 -10.14
CA VAL A 169 -0.07 33.45 -10.24
C VAL A 169 0.31 33.33 -11.70
N ASP A 170 1.51 33.74 -12.07
CA ASP A 170 2.07 33.60 -13.43
C ASP A 170 1.12 34.07 -14.57
N ASP A 171 0.50 35.24 -14.38
CA ASP A 171 -0.47 35.83 -15.31
C ASP A 171 -1.78 35.02 -15.49
N LYS A 172 -2.15 34.22 -14.50
CA LYS A 172 -3.42 33.50 -14.44
C LYS A 172 -4.14 33.76 -13.14
N VAL A 173 -5.45 33.65 -13.17
CA VAL A 173 -6.29 33.66 -11.95
C VAL A 173 -6.44 32.23 -11.49
N GLU A 174 -5.88 31.90 -10.33
CA GLU A 174 -5.98 30.57 -9.72
C GLU A 174 -6.91 30.61 -8.51
N PRO A 175 -8.12 30.00 -8.62
CA PRO A 175 -9.04 29.85 -7.51
C PRO A 175 -8.69 28.62 -6.68
N ASP A 176 -8.99 28.68 -5.39
CA ASP A 176 -9.00 27.53 -4.50
C ASP A 176 -10.19 27.62 -3.54
N TYR A 177 -10.77 26.47 -3.15
CA TYR A 177 -11.91 26.48 -2.26
C TYR A 177 -12.09 25.16 -1.51
N TYR A 178 -12.79 25.25 -0.38
CA TYR A 178 -13.33 24.12 0.35
C TYR A 178 -14.85 24.19 0.37
N LEU A 179 -15.49 23.16 -0.16
CA LEU A 179 -16.96 23.02 -0.22
C LEU A 179 -17.41 22.03 0.86
N LEU A 180 -18.23 22.47 1.80
CA LEU A 180 -18.77 21.67 2.90
C LEU A 180 -20.22 21.29 2.60
N ASN A 181 -20.52 20.00 2.64
CA ASN A 181 -21.89 19.52 2.56
C ASN A 181 -22.51 19.52 3.97
N VAL A 182 -23.52 20.33 4.19
CA VAL A 182 -24.27 20.44 5.46
C VAL A 182 -25.74 20.05 5.32
N GLN A 183 -26.09 19.37 4.22
CA GLN A 183 -27.48 18.93 4.00
C GLN A 183 -27.94 17.98 5.10
N ASP A 184 -29.12 18.23 5.65
CA ASP A 184 -29.73 17.36 6.67
C ASP A 184 -30.30 16.09 6.04
N ASN A 185 -29.92 14.92 6.58
CA ASN A 185 -30.45 13.62 6.18
C ASN A 185 -31.25 12.97 7.33
N LYS A 186 -32.39 13.57 7.66
CA LYS A 186 -33.26 13.12 8.78
C LYS A 186 -33.67 11.67 8.68
N LYS A 187 -33.92 11.14 7.48
CA LYS A 187 -34.41 9.76 7.28
C LYS A 187 -33.46 8.68 7.83
N MET A 188 -32.16 8.95 7.81
CA MET A 188 -31.17 8.00 8.34
C MET A 188 -31.04 8.09 9.87
N LEU A 189 -31.37 9.23 10.45
CA LEU A 189 -31.25 9.51 11.88
C LEU A 189 -32.53 9.23 12.67
N GLU A 190 -33.68 9.01 12.02
CA GLU A 190 -34.98 8.77 12.65
C GLU A 190 -35.02 7.57 13.61
N ASN A 191 -34.13 6.59 13.44
CA ASN A 191 -34.08 5.38 14.26
C ASN A 191 -33.07 5.45 15.42
N ASP A 192 -32.37 6.58 15.59
CA ASP A 192 -31.37 6.78 16.64
C ASP A 192 -31.73 8.02 17.47
N GLU A 193 -32.45 7.79 18.58
CA GLU A 193 -32.90 8.88 19.49
C GLU A 193 -31.72 9.61 20.15
N GLU A 194 -30.54 8.99 20.24
CA GLU A 194 -29.33 9.56 20.83
C GLU A 194 -28.46 10.31 19.81
N ALA A 195 -28.75 10.18 18.49
CA ALA A 195 -27.97 10.81 17.45
C ALA A 195 -27.98 12.33 17.53
N LEU A 196 -26.81 12.93 17.32
CA LEU A 196 -26.68 14.37 17.15
C LEU A 196 -27.34 14.78 15.84
N SER A 197 -28.16 15.85 15.86
CA SER A 197 -28.83 16.39 14.67
C SER A 197 -28.75 17.91 14.64
N TYR A 198 -28.83 18.51 13.45
CA TYR A 198 -28.86 19.96 13.28
C TYR A 198 -30.09 20.61 13.93
N GLU A 199 -31.20 19.88 14.02
CA GLU A 199 -32.41 20.35 14.66
C GLU A 199 -32.22 20.55 16.18
N LYS A 200 -31.53 19.62 16.84
CA LYS A 200 -31.23 19.67 18.27
C LYS A 200 -30.12 20.68 18.61
N ALA A 201 -29.30 21.09 17.64
CA ALA A 201 -28.20 22.02 17.86
C ALA A 201 -28.69 23.46 18.05
N SER A 202 -28.28 24.11 19.14
CA SER A 202 -28.71 25.46 19.54
C SER A 202 -27.69 26.57 19.21
N ASN A 203 -26.45 26.25 18.87
CA ASN A 203 -25.38 27.17 18.55
C ASN A 203 -24.42 26.62 17.49
N ASN A 204 -23.55 27.51 16.95
CA ASN A 204 -22.59 27.15 15.91
C ASN A 204 -21.64 26.00 16.30
N LYS A 205 -21.17 25.94 17.54
CA LYS A 205 -20.29 24.85 18.01
C LYS A 205 -21.01 23.51 18.05
N GLN A 206 -22.30 23.50 18.41
CA GLN A 206 -23.11 22.29 18.35
C GLN A 206 -23.41 21.87 16.90
N LEU A 207 -23.67 22.82 15.99
CA LEU A 207 -23.82 22.55 14.56
C LEU A 207 -22.53 21.95 13.98
N TYR A 208 -21.38 22.55 14.30
CA TYR A 208 -20.07 22.01 13.92
C TYR A 208 -19.86 20.58 14.46
N ARG A 209 -20.21 20.35 15.74
CA ARG A 209 -20.11 19.01 16.34
C ARG A 209 -20.99 17.99 15.61
N VAL A 210 -22.22 18.34 15.23
CA VAL A 210 -23.08 17.49 14.40
C VAL A 210 -22.40 17.16 13.08
N TRP A 211 -21.88 18.15 12.38
CA TRP A 211 -21.18 17.96 11.11
C TRP A 211 -19.92 17.10 11.28
N HIS A 212 -19.17 17.33 12.34
CA HIS A 212 -17.96 16.57 12.64
C HIS A 212 -18.25 15.11 13.00
N GLU A 213 -19.20 14.84 13.91
CA GLU A 213 -19.44 13.52 14.47
C GLU A 213 -20.46 12.70 13.67
N THR A 214 -21.48 13.33 13.11
CA THR A 214 -22.57 12.65 12.40
C THR A 214 -22.38 12.61 10.90
N TYR A 215 -21.88 13.69 10.30
CA TYR A 215 -21.62 13.81 8.85
C TYR A 215 -20.15 13.62 8.48
N GLN A 216 -19.27 13.35 9.45
CA GLN A 216 -17.85 13.04 9.30
C GLN A 216 -17.06 14.08 8.51
N CYS A 217 -17.34 15.36 8.75
CA CYS A 217 -16.69 16.47 8.05
C CYS A 217 -16.79 16.31 6.52
N ASP A 218 -18.00 16.16 5.98
CA ASP A 218 -18.21 16.00 4.54
C ASP A 218 -17.85 17.28 3.79
N TYR A 219 -16.64 17.35 3.23
CA TYR A 219 -16.15 18.46 2.42
C TYR A 219 -15.31 17.96 1.24
N ALA A 220 -15.17 18.81 0.22
CA ALA A 220 -14.35 18.57 -0.96
C ALA A 220 -13.70 19.86 -1.47
N ARG A 221 -12.65 19.74 -2.31
CA ARG A 221 -12.04 20.84 -3.07
C ARG A 221 -12.52 20.87 -4.52
N ILE A 222 -13.57 20.13 -4.81
CA ILE A 222 -14.23 20.03 -6.13
C ILE A 222 -15.73 19.97 -5.92
N GLY A 223 -16.52 20.17 -6.99
CA GLY A 223 -17.97 20.01 -6.97
C GLY A 223 -18.74 21.32 -7.06
N LEU A 224 -18.07 22.44 -7.37
CA LEU A 224 -18.73 23.74 -7.54
C LEU A 224 -18.43 24.37 -8.92
N PHE A 225 -17.18 24.44 -9.32
CA PHE A 225 -16.76 25.21 -10.50
C PHE A 225 -16.22 24.37 -11.66
N GLU A 226 -15.98 23.07 -11.50
CA GLU A 226 -15.47 22.18 -12.54
C GLU A 226 -16.45 22.07 -13.73
N ASP A 227 -15.93 21.92 -14.95
CA ASP A 227 -16.72 21.87 -16.19
C ASP A 227 -17.84 20.84 -16.17
N ALA A 228 -17.59 19.68 -15.55
CA ALA A 228 -18.56 18.60 -15.44
C ALA A 228 -19.73 18.91 -14.48
N VAL A 229 -19.58 19.88 -13.57
CA VAL A 229 -20.60 20.27 -12.60
C VAL A 229 -21.57 21.24 -13.27
N GLN A 230 -22.88 20.95 -13.22
CA GLN A 230 -23.90 21.88 -13.72
C GLN A 230 -24.26 22.92 -12.67
N PRO A 231 -24.62 24.15 -13.04
CA PRO A 231 -25.11 25.14 -12.08
C PRO A 231 -26.27 24.58 -11.26
N TYR A 232 -26.29 24.86 -9.97
CA TYR A 232 -27.25 24.36 -8.96
C TYR A 232 -27.14 22.87 -8.60
N HIS A 233 -26.33 22.08 -9.30
CA HIS A 233 -26.06 20.69 -8.96
C HIS A 233 -24.71 20.58 -8.24
N ILE A 234 -24.65 21.23 -7.08
CA ILE A 234 -23.45 21.31 -6.25
C ILE A 234 -23.22 19.98 -5.53
N GLY A 235 -21.98 19.62 -5.36
CA GLY A 235 -21.54 18.51 -4.53
C GLY A 235 -20.73 17.50 -5.30
N LYS A 236 -20.13 16.60 -4.54
CA LYS A 236 -19.33 15.52 -5.06
C LYS A 236 -20.18 14.26 -5.09
N ASP A 237 -20.52 13.78 -6.27
CA ASP A 237 -21.30 12.55 -6.42
C ASP A 237 -20.54 11.30 -6.00
N LYS A 238 -19.19 11.34 -6.05
CA LYS A 238 -18.34 10.17 -5.86
C LYS A 238 -17.03 10.50 -5.15
N TYR A 239 -16.57 9.58 -4.30
CA TYR A 239 -15.23 9.59 -3.74
C TYR A 239 -14.29 8.84 -4.72
N THR A 240 -13.21 9.48 -5.19
CA THR A 240 -12.35 8.97 -6.26
C THR A 240 -10.91 8.76 -5.79
N ILE A 241 -10.12 8.04 -6.58
CA ILE A 241 -8.70 7.83 -6.29
C ILE A 241 -7.89 9.13 -6.28
N ALA A 242 -8.35 10.17 -6.98
CA ALA A 242 -7.71 11.48 -7.01
C ALA A 242 -7.82 12.22 -5.68
N ASP A 243 -8.79 11.87 -4.83
CA ASP A 243 -8.97 12.44 -3.50
C ASP A 243 -8.01 11.84 -2.46
N LEU A 244 -7.35 10.75 -2.79
CA LEU A 244 -6.45 10.04 -1.87
C LEU A 244 -5.06 10.66 -1.90
N ARG A 245 -4.45 10.79 -0.72
CA ARG A 245 -3.07 11.27 -0.56
C ARG A 245 -2.07 10.15 -0.74
N LYS A 246 -0.99 10.42 -1.48
CA LYS A 246 0.14 9.47 -1.59
C LYS A 246 0.80 9.28 -0.23
N VAL A 247 1.23 8.06 0.04
CA VAL A 247 1.88 7.66 1.29
C VAL A 247 3.38 7.96 1.21
N ASN A 248 3.95 8.48 2.32
CA ASN A 248 5.38 8.63 2.53
C ASN A 248 5.80 8.00 3.88
N ASN A 249 7.11 7.89 4.14
CA ASN A 249 7.64 7.23 5.34
C ASN A 249 7.15 7.85 6.66
N ASP A 250 6.92 9.16 6.71
CA ASP A 250 6.40 9.81 7.92
C ASP A 250 4.91 9.50 8.13
N THR A 251 4.16 9.41 7.05
CA THR A 251 2.76 8.96 7.08
C THR A 251 2.65 7.56 7.67
N ILE A 252 3.55 6.64 7.27
CA ILE A 252 3.59 5.25 7.75
C ILE A 252 3.73 5.19 9.28
N LYS A 253 4.74 5.90 9.82
CA LYS A 253 4.98 5.93 11.26
C LYS A 253 3.81 6.50 12.05
N LYS A 254 3.17 7.55 11.52
CA LYS A 254 1.96 8.14 12.11
C LYS A 254 0.80 7.14 12.10
N LYS A 255 0.50 6.51 10.97
CA LYS A 255 -0.59 5.52 10.84
C LYS A 255 -0.36 4.28 11.72
N TYR A 256 0.89 3.82 11.86
CA TYR A 256 1.24 2.77 12.81
C TYR A 256 0.93 3.16 14.26
N SER A 257 1.35 4.36 14.67
CA SER A 257 1.10 4.86 16.03
C SER A 257 -0.40 5.04 16.29
N GLU A 258 -1.14 5.54 15.30
CA GLU A 258 -2.59 5.71 15.34
C GLU A 258 -3.31 4.36 15.49
N PHE A 259 -2.97 3.37 14.68
CA PHE A 259 -3.53 2.02 14.78
C PHE A 259 -3.25 1.39 16.15
N SER A 260 -2.00 1.46 16.64
CA SER A 260 -1.62 0.94 17.95
C SER A 260 -2.40 1.63 19.10
N ASN A 261 -2.73 2.92 18.94
CA ASN A 261 -3.55 3.66 19.91
C ASN A 261 -5.01 3.21 19.85
N ILE A 262 -5.56 2.98 18.65
CA ILE A 262 -6.92 2.45 18.48
C ILE A 262 -7.04 1.10 19.20
N LEU A 263 -6.12 0.17 18.98
CA LEU A 263 -6.12 -1.15 19.63
C LEU A 263 -6.06 -1.03 21.17
N ARG A 264 -5.19 -0.16 21.69
CA ARG A 264 -5.06 0.08 23.15
C ARG A 264 -6.32 0.69 23.76
N GLN A 265 -6.93 1.66 23.10
CA GLN A 265 -8.18 2.29 23.56
C GLN A 265 -9.34 1.30 23.71
N HIS A 266 -9.34 0.24 22.91
CA HIS A 266 -10.37 -0.77 22.88
C HIS A 266 -9.97 -2.10 23.57
N ASN A 267 -8.82 -2.13 24.28
CA ASN A 267 -8.30 -3.32 24.96
C ASN A 267 -8.15 -4.54 24.04
N VAL A 268 -7.78 -4.34 22.76
CA VAL A 268 -7.52 -5.43 21.83
C VAL A 268 -6.13 -6.00 22.14
N GLY A 269 -6.09 -7.15 22.84
CA GLY A 269 -4.85 -7.73 23.38
C GLY A 269 -4.04 -8.59 22.41
N ALA A 270 -4.68 -9.16 21.39
CA ALA A 270 -4.02 -10.04 20.43
C ALA A 270 -3.55 -9.25 19.21
N HIS A 271 -2.35 -8.67 19.29
CA HIS A 271 -1.77 -7.87 18.20
C HIS A 271 -1.65 -8.64 16.87
N GLU A 272 -1.39 -9.95 16.93
CA GLU A 272 -1.32 -10.81 15.74
C GLU A 272 -2.65 -10.87 15.00
N ASN A 273 -3.74 -11.13 15.70
CA ASN A 273 -5.08 -11.17 15.09
C ASN A 273 -5.49 -9.80 14.54
N ALA A 274 -5.15 -8.72 15.25
CA ALA A 274 -5.44 -7.37 14.79
C ALA A 274 -4.67 -7.04 13.49
N PHE A 275 -3.44 -7.54 13.37
CA PHE A 275 -2.66 -7.38 12.15
C PHE A 275 -3.29 -8.12 10.95
N ASP A 276 -3.74 -9.37 11.13
CA ASP A 276 -4.45 -10.12 10.08
C ASP A 276 -5.66 -9.34 9.55
N LYS A 277 -6.44 -8.74 10.47
CA LYS A 277 -7.59 -7.91 10.09
C LYS A 277 -7.18 -6.66 9.33
N LEU A 278 -6.04 -6.06 9.69
CA LEU A 278 -5.48 -4.94 8.96
C LEU A 278 -5.05 -5.33 7.54
N VAL A 279 -4.39 -6.48 7.36
CA VAL A 279 -4.03 -7.02 6.02
C VAL A 279 -5.27 -7.27 5.17
N ASN A 280 -6.34 -7.80 5.76
CA ASN A 280 -7.62 -7.98 5.08
C ASN A 280 -8.22 -6.64 4.61
N LEU A 281 -8.10 -5.59 5.44
CA LEU A 281 -8.53 -4.24 5.07
C LEU A 281 -7.64 -3.63 3.97
N PHE A 282 -6.33 -3.86 4.00
CA PHE A 282 -5.46 -3.44 2.90
C PHE A 282 -5.84 -4.11 1.59
N LEU A 283 -6.09 -5.42 1.61
CA LEU A 283 -6.56 -6.13 0.42
C LEU A 283 -7.86 -5.53 -0.11
N ALA A 284 -8.86 -5.32 0.75
CA ALA A 284 -10.13 -4.70 0.37
C ALA A 284 -9.94 -3.30 -0.23
N LYS A 285 -9.05 -2.48 0.38
CA LYS A 285 -8.76 -1.13 -0.08
C LYS A 285 -8.05 -1.10 -1.44
N VAL A 286 -7.03 -1.94 -1.63
CA VAL A 286 -6.28 -2.00 -2.89
C VAL A 286 -7.15 -2.50 -4.03
N VAL A 287 -8.04 -3.44 -3.75
CA VAL A 287 -9.07 -3.90 -4.70
C VAL A 287 -9.99 -2.76 -5.11
N ASP A 288 -10.44 -1.97 -4.15
CA ASP A 288 -11.30 -0.82 -4.41
C ASP A 288 -10.60 0.25 -5.26
N GLU A 289 -9.38 0.62 -4.90
CA GLU A 289 -8.55 1.56 -5.66
C GLU A 289 -8.28 1.11 -7.09
N THR A 290 -8.31 -0.21 -7.35
CA THR A 290 -8.06 -0.79 -8.67
C THR A 290 -9.32 -0.93 -9.50
N ASN A 291 -10.39 -1.44 -8.89
CA ASN A 291 -11.61 -1.78 -9.61
C ASN A 291 -12.58 -0.60 -9.71
N ASN A 292 -12.51 0.34 -8.76
CA ASN A 292 -13.45 1.45 -8.61
C ASN A 292 -12.76 2.82 -8.49
N PRO A 293 -11.75 3.17 -9.31
CA PRO A 293 -10.96 4.39 -9.14
C PRO A 293 -11.81 5.67 -9.16
N ASP A 294 -12.92 5.65 -9.91
CA ASP A 294 -13.84 6.79 -10.05
C ASP A 294 -15.02 6.76 -9.08
N ASN A 295 -15.13 5.72 -8.24
CA ASN A 295 -16.23 5.57 -7.28
C ASN A 295 -15.82 4.60 -6.16
N LEU A 296 -14.96 5.09 -5.26
CA LEU A 296 -14.45 4.29 -4.16
C LEU A 296 -15.54 3.90 -3.18
N HIS A 297 -15.41 2.70 -2.61
CA HIS A 297 -16.34 2.13 -1.62
C HIS A 297 -15.69 1.94 -0.24
N PHE A 298 -14.35 2.00 -0.16
CA PHE A 298 -13.59 1.82 1.06
C PHE A 298 -13.50 3.14 1.85
N TYR A 299 -14.62 3.60 2.38
CA TYR A 299 -14.68 4.75 3.29
C TYR A 299 -15.94 4.71 4.15
N TRP A 300 -15.91 5.41 5.27
CA TRP A 300 -17.06 5.66 6.11
C TRP A 300 -17.80 6.91 5.64
N LYS A 301 -19.08 6.76 5.29
CA LYS A 301 -19.90 7.86 4.75
C LYS A 301 -20.47 8.81 5.82
N GLY A 302 -20.23 8.52 7.10
CA GLY A 302 -20.88 9.21 8.21
C GLY A 302 -22.18 8.55 8.66
N ALA A 303 -22.55 8.72 9.93
CA ALA A 303 -23.74 8.08 10.52
C ALA A 303 -25.06 8.50 9.84
N ALA A 304 -25.08 9.70 9.22
CA ALA A 304 -26.22 10.18 8.45
C ALA A 304 -26.44 9.44 7.12
N TYR A 305 -25.42 8.80 6.57
CA TYR A 305 -25.46 8.18 5.24
C TYR A 305 -25.12 6.67 5.25
N ASP A 306 -24.60 6.17 6.37
CA ASP A 306 -24.09 4.83 6.46
C ASP A 306 -24.37 4.22 7.83
N ASP A 307 -24.42 2.91 7.90
CA ASP A 307 -24.50 2.15 9.14
C ASP A 307 -23.43 1.06 9.18
N ASP A 308 -23.17 0.52 10.35
CA ASP A 308 -22.14 -0.48 10.58
C ASP A 308 -22.35 -1.77 9.77
N PHE A 309 -23.59 -2.13 9.49
CA PHE A 309 -23.92 -3.31 8.68
C PHE A 309 -23.56 -3.08 7.21
N ARG A 310 -23.92 -1.91 6.65
CA ARG A 310 -23.60 -1.54 5.27
C ARG A 310 -22.10 -1.37 5.06
N LEU A 311 -21.42 -0.74 6.02
CA LEU A 311 -19.96 -0.61 5.98
C LEU A 311 -19.30 -1.99 5.93
N GLN A 312 -19.63 -2.86 6.87
CA GLN A 312 -19.04 -4.20 6.93
C GLN A 312 -19.38 -5.01 5.68
N ASP A 313 -20.60 -4.93 5.16
CA ASP A 313 -21.03 -5.61 3.94
C ASP A 313 -20.23 -5.16 2.70
N ARG A 314 -19.99 -3.86 2.57
CA ARG A 314 -19.13 -3.31 1.51
C ARG A 314 -17.70 -3.83 1.58
N LEU A 315 -17.10 -3.81 2.77
CA LEU A 315 -15.74 -4.29 3.01
C LEU A 315 -15.62 -5.78 2.74
N GLN A 316 -16.59 -6.60 3.15
CA GLN A 316 -16.61 -8.03 2.90
C GLN A 316 -16.68 -8.35 1.40
N ARG A 317 -17.46 -7.59 0.62
CA ARG A 317 -17.48 -7.75 -0.85
C ARG A 317 -16.14 -7.44 -1.48
N LEU A 318 -15.53 -6.32 -1.11
CA LEU A 318 -14.19 -5.93 -1.60
C LEU A 318 -13.14 -7.00 -1.25
N TYR A 319 -13.20 -7.51 -0.02
CA TYR A 319 -12.29 -8.55 0.46
C TYR A 319 -12.49 -9.87 -0.32
N ARG A 320 -13.73 -10.33 -0.49
CA ARG A 320 -14.06 -11.52 -1.30
C ARG A 320 -13.52 -11.39 -2.71
N ASP A 321 -13.75 -10.23 -3.35
CA ASP A 321 -13.28 -9.97 -4.71
C ASP A 321 -11.75 -9.96 -4.79
N GLY A 322 -11.09 -9.46 -3.74
CA GLY A 322 -9.64 -9.52 -3.59
C GLY A 322 -9.10 -10.92 -3.41
N MET A 323 -9.70 -11.72 -2.54
CA MET A 323 -9.31 -13.11 -2.31
C MET A 323 -9.41 -13.92 -3.62
N LYS A 324 -10.51 -13.78 -4.34
CA LYS A 324 -10.70 -14.46 -5.62
C LYS A 324 -9.69 -14.01 -6.67
N LYS A 325 -9.51 -12.69 -6.84
CA LYS A 325 -8.66 -12.13 -7.89
C LYS A 325 -7.16 -12.36 -7.66
N PHE A 326 -6.70 -12.22 -6.41
CA PHE A 326 -5.26 -12.21 -6.11
C PHE A 326 -4.75 -13.49 -5.48
N LEU A 327 -5.57 -14.20 -4.70
CA LEU A 327 -5.18 -15.45 -4.06
C LEU A 327 -5.76 -16.67 -4.78
N GLY A 328 -6.70 -16.48 -5.70
CA GLY A 328 -7.41 -17.58 -6.33
C GLY A 328 -8.32 -18.36 -5.38
N GLU A 329 -8.64 -17.77 -4.21
CA GLU A 329 -9.44 -18.40 -3.16
C GLU A 329 -10.88 -17.88 -3.17
N GLU A 330 -11.83 -18.79 -3.10
CA GLU A 330 -13.23 -18.43 -2.99
C GLU A 330 -13.64 -18.30 -1.50
N VAL A 331 -13.96 -17.06 -1.11
CA VAL A 331 -14.55 -16.79 0.20
C VAL A 331 -16.06 -16.88 0.09
N THR A 332 -16.66 -17.75 0.89
CA THR A 332 -18.13 -17.86 0.96
C THR A 332 -18.71 -16.63 1.63
N TYR A 333 -19.44 -15.83 0.88
CA TYR A 333 -20.08 -14.63 1.38
C TYR A 333 -21.45 -14.46 0.73
N ILE A 334 -22.49 -14.31 1.54
CA ILE A 334 -23.88 -14.14 1.12
C ILE A 334 -24.23 -12.66 1.20
N GLU A 335 -24.55 -12.05 0.06
CA GLU A 335 -24.99 -10.65 -0.01
C GLU A 335 -26.45 -10.50 0.49
N ASP A 336 -26.74 -9.36 1.14
CA ASP A 336 -28.11 -9.04 1.57
C ASP A 336 -29.10 -9.07 0.38
N ALA A 337 -28.64 -8.64 -0.81
CA ALA A 337 -29.42 -8.69 -2.03
C ALA A 337 -29.76 -10.13 -2.47
N GLU A 338 -28.91 -11.10 -2.21
CA GLU A 338 -29.16 -12.53 -2.52
C GLU A 338 -30.21 -13.11 -1.55
N ILE A 339 -30.15 -12.72 -0.28
CA ILE A 339 -31.18 -13.07 0.71
C ILE A 339 -32.52 -12.51 0.24
N ASP A 340 -32.58 -11.25 -0.13
CA ASP A 340 -33.80 -10.62 -0.64
C ASP A 340 -34.32 -11.29 -1.93
N LYS A 341 -33.44 -11.69 -2.83
CA LYS A 341 -33.79 -12.38 -4.08
C LYS A 341 -34.33 -13.79 -3.81
N ALA A 342 -33.75 -14.52 -2.88
CA ALA A 342 -34.21 -15.86 -2.49
C ALA A 342 -35.66 -15.84 -1.98
N PHE A 343 -36.02 -14.79 -1.21
CA PHE A 343 -37.38 -14.65 -0.64
C PHE A 343 -38.40 -14.00 -1.59
N ARG A 344 -38.00 -13.43 -2.73
CA ARG A 344 -38.96 -12.84 -3.71
C ARG A 344 -39.96 -13.87 -4.31
N ARG A 345 -39.63 -15.15 -4.28
CA ARG A 345 -40.47 -16.22 -4.83
C ARG A 345 -41.61 -16.65 -3.88
N PHE A 346 -41.51 -16.29 -2.58
CA PHE A 346 -42.53 -16.63 -1.57
C PHE A 346 -43.54 -15.48 -1.46
N LYS A 347 -44.37 -15.29 -2.52
CA LYS A 347 -45.33 -14.18 -2.57
C LYS A 347 -46.48 -14.29 -1.57
N ASN A 348 -46.72 -15.46 -0.97
CA ASN A 348 -47.87 -15.76 -0.12
C ASN A 348 -47.51 -15.91 1.36
N ASP A 349 -46.27 -15.63 1.78
CA ASP A 349 -45.88 -15.72 3.18
C ASP A 349 -46.18 -14.40 3.91
N PRO A 350 -46.70 -14.47 5.15
CA PRO A 350 -46.90 -13.27 5.98
C PRO A 350 -45.57 -12.49 6.13
N ASP A 351 -45.64 -11.19 5.98
CA ASP A 351 -44.44 -10.29 6.12
C ASP A 351 -43.64 -10.50 7.38
N ALA A 352 -44.30 -10.97 8.46
CA ALA A 352 -43.69 -11.27 9.75
C ALA A 352 -42.70 -12.46 9.67
N THR A 353 -43.06 -13.57 8.99
CA THR A 353 -42.19 -14.74 8.83
C THR A 353 -40.96 -14.41 8.01
N ARG A 354 -41.17 -13.68 6.93
CA ARG A 354 -40.08 -13.20 6.05
C ARG A 354 -39.10 -12.29 6.83
N LYS A 355 -39.60 -11.40 7.63
CA LYS A 355 -38.80 -10.53 8.48
C LYS A 355 -37.98 -11.32 9.49
N THR A 356 -38.60 -12.28 10.19
CA THR A 356 -37.92 -13.12 11.19
C THR A 356 -36.80 -13.95 10.59
N ILE A 357 -37.00 -14.52 9.39
CA ILE A 357 -35.98 -15.30 8.69
C ILE A 357 -34.82 -14.39 8.23
N LYS A 358 -35.13 -13.21 7.72
CA LYS A 358 -34.09 -12.22 7.36
C LYS A 358 -33.29 -11.79 8.58
N ASP A 359 -33.94 -11.49 9.68
CA ASP A 359 -33.29 -11.09 10.92
C ASP A 359 -32.40 -12.21 11.47
N TYR A 360 -32.82 -13.49 11.32
CA TYR A 360 -32.01 -14.65 11.67
C TYR A 360 -30.74 -14.75 10.79
N PHE A 361 -30.86 -14.63 9.49
CA PHE A 361 -29.69 -14.64 8.59
C PHE A 361 -28.77 -13.46 8.81
N ARG A 362 -29.31 -12.27 9.10
CA ARG A 362 -28.52 -11.11 9.51
C ARG A 362 -27.79 -11.33 10.82
N ALA A 363 -28.43 -11.96 11.79
CA ALA A 363 -27.81 -12.30 13.05
C ALA A 363 -26.66 -13.29 12.85
N LEU A 364 -26.84 -14.33 12.05
CA LEU A 364 -25.75 -15.27 11.71
C LEU A 364 -24.58 -14.59 10.98
N LYS A 365 -24.88 -13.66 10.07
CA LYS A 365 -23.88 -12.96 9.27
C LYS A 365 -23.05 -11.97 10.07
N PHE A 366 -23.70 -11.17 10.93
CA PHE A 366 -23.05 -10.03 11.58
C PHE A 366 -22.68 -10.30 13.05
N PHE A 367 -23.36 -11.23 13.72
CA PHE A 367 -23.09 -11.54 15.12
C PHE A 367 -22.23 -12.79 15.29
N SER A 368 -21.30 -13.00 14.38
CA SER A 368 -20.27 -14.02 14.40
C SER A 368 -18.92 -13.44 14.01
N ASP A 369 -17.84 -14.12 14.39
CA ASP A 369 -16.50 -13.74 13.96
C ASP A 369 -16.37 -13.79 12.43
N ASN A 370 -15.68 -12.79 11.87
CA ASN A 370 -15.44 -12.65 10.44
C ASN A 370 -14.05 -12.05 10.16
N ASP A 371 -13.76 -11.79 8.88
CA ASP A 371 -12.48 -11.29 8.42
C ASP A 371 -12.09 -9.91 8.98
N PHE A 372 -13.03 -9.17 9.56
CA PHE A 372 -12.83 -7.84 10.15
C PHE A 372 -13.15 -7.77 11.64
N SER A 373 -13.20 -8.91 12.34
CA SER A 373 -13.45 -8.98 13.78
C SER A 373 -12.15 -8.75 14.56
N PHE A 374 -11.92 -7.55 15.03
CA PHE A 374 -10.80 -7.19 15.92
C PHE A 374 -10.95 -7.75 17.33
N ILE A 375 -12.18 -7.98 17.73
CA ILE A 375 -12.58 -8.69 18.97
C ILE A 375 -13.49 -9.85 18.61
N SER A 376 -13.63 -10.85 19.49
CA SER A 376 -14.58 -11.95 19.25
C SER A 376 -16.01 -11.45 19.27
N VAL A 377 -16.76 -11.74 18.20
CA VAL A 377 -18.13 -11.26 17.98
C VAL A 377 -19.09 -12.45 18.01
N HIS A 378 -19.98 -12.49 19.00
CA HIS A 378 -21.00 -13.54 19.12
C HIS A 378 -22.38 -13.00 19.56
N ASN A 379 -22.54 -11.67 19.57
CA ASN A 379 -23.82 -11.00 19.84
C ASN A 379 -23.79 -9.55 19.33
N ARG A 380 -24.97 -8.89 19.35
CA ARG A 380 -25.16 -7.52 18.86
C ARG A 380 -24.27 -6.50 19.60
N LYS A 381 -24.08 -6.62 20.92
CA LYS A 381 -23.26 -5.69 21.71
C LYS A 381 -21.79 -5.74 21.27
N LEU A 382 -21.24 -6.94 21.10
CA LEU A 382 -19.86 -7.14 20.64
C LEU A 382 -19.69 -6.73 19.18
N PHE A 383 -20.71 -6.95 18.33
CA PHE A 383 -20.73 -6.41 16.97
C PHE A 383 -20.59 -4.88 16.98
N GLN A 384 -21.38 -4.17 17.80
CA GLN A 384 -21.28 -2.70 17.90
C GLN A 384 -19.92 -2.25 18.42
N GLN A 385 -19.33 -2.94 19.40
CA GLN A 385 -17.98 -2.65 19.88
C GLN A 385 -16.93 -2.87 18.77
N ASN A 386 -17.01 -3.98 18.04
CA ASN A 386 -16.13 -4.25 16.91
C ASN A 386 -16.31 -3.23 15.80
N ALA A 387 -17.53 -2.85 15.48
CA ALA A 387 -17.84 -1.84 14.46
C ALA A 387 -17.24 -0.48 14.80
N ALA A 388 -17.22 -0.08 16.07
CA ALA A 388 -16.57 1.14 16.52
C ALA A 388 -15.04 1.09 16.28
N ILE A 389 -14.39 -0.05 16.49
CA ILE A 389 -12.97 -0.25 16.16
C ILE A 389 -12.76 -0.18 14.64
N LEU A 390 -13.57 -0.95 13.90
CA LEU A 390 -13.50 -1.02 12.45
C LEU A 390 -13.64 0.38 11.80
N ARG A 391 -14.63 1.18 12.23
CA ARG A 391 -14.82 2.56 11.76
C ARG A 391 -13.57 3.42 11.98
N LYS A 392 -12.96 3.37 13.18
CA LYS A 392 -11.73 4.12 13.46
C LYS A 392 -10.58 3.71 12.54
N VAL A 393 -10.44 2.42 12.27
CA VAL A 393 -9.41 1.91 11.35
C VAL A 393 -9.71 2.32 9.90
N ILE A 394 -10.97 2.31 9.48
CA ILE A 394 -11.35 2.81 8.15
C ILE A 394 -11.05 4.31 8.02
N LEU A 395 -11.44 5.13 9.00
CA LEU A 395 -11.16 6.57 9.03
C LEU A 395 -9.65 6.85 8.98
N MET A 396 -8.84 6.02 9.62
CA MET A 396 -7.38 6.09 9.58
C MET A 396 -6.82 5.82 8.17
N LEU A 397 -7.45 4.90 7.40
CA LEU A 397 -6.93 4.41 6.12
C LEU A 397 -7.56 5.08 4.90
N GLN A 398 -8.78 5.60 5.00
CA GLN A 398 -9.57 6.03 3.85
C GLN A 398 -8.96 7.17 3.04
N ASP A 399 -8.17 8.03 3.68
CA ASP A 399 -7.55 9.22 3.07
C ASP A 399 -6.22 8.98 2.37
N ILE A 400 -5.66 7.78 2.47
CA ILE A 400 -4.37 7.42 1.87
C ILE A 400 -4.56 6.55 0.63
N ARG A 401 -3.69 6.72 -0.37
CA ARG A 401 -3.60 5.87 -1.55
C ARG A 401 -2.55 4.78 -1.31
N LEU A 402 -2.97 3.52 -1.42
CA LEU A 402 -2.09 2.37 -1.24
C LEU A 402 -1.46 1.90 -2.57
N LYS A 403 -2.22 1.97 -3.67
CA LYS A 403 -1.72 1.57 -4.99
C LYS A 403 -0.79 2.64 -5.58
N ASP A 404 0.29 2.21 -6.25
CA ASP A 404 1.30 3.09 -6.87
C ASP A 404 1.94 4.09 -5.88
N SER A 405 2.08 3.69 -4.62
CA SER A 405 2.84 4.49 -3.67
C SER A 405 4.32 4.46 -4.05
N ASP A 406 4.96 5.63 -4.12
CA ASP A 406 6.39 5.76 -4.43
C ASP A 406 7.29 5.18 -3.33
N THR A 407 6.71 4.70 -2.23
CA THR A 407 7.40 4.13 -1.07
C THR A 407 7.26 2.61 -1.06
N HIS A 408 8.25 1.94 -1.58
CA HIS A 408 8.34 0.51 -1.81
C HIS A 408 8.35 -0.38 -0.54
N GLN A 409 7.94 0.12 0.63
CA GLN A 409 8.12 -0.58 1.90
C GLN A 409 6.97 -0.43 2.90
N PHE A 410 5.89 0.24 2.54
CA PHE A 410 4.82 0.59 3.48
C PHE A 410 4.31 -0.60 4.29
N LEU A 411 3.94 -1.69 3.62
CA LEU A 411 3.46 -2.89 4.30
C LEU A 411 4.55 -3.61 5.08
N GLY A 412 5.76 -3.67 4.52
CA GLY A 412 6.90 -4.30 5.19
C GLY A 412 7.27 -3.59 6.49
N ASP A 413 7.42 -2.26 6.44
CA ASP A 413 7.77 -1.45 7.63
C ASP A 413 6.65 -1.43 8.67
N LEU A 414 5.40 -1.36 8.20
CA LEU A 414 4.23 -1.46 9.07
C LEU A 414 4.19 -2.82 9.77
N PHE A 415 4.46 -3.90 9.02
CA PHE A 415 4.50 -5.26 9.49
C PHE A 415 5.64 -5.49 10.48
N GLU A 416 6.85 -5.06 10.15
CA GLU A 416 8.01 -5.12 11.04
C GLU A 416 7.75 -4.37 12.35
N GLY A 417 7.13 -3.18 12.28
CA GLY A 417 6.72 -2.41 13.45
C GLY A 417 5.78 -3.16 14.38
N PHE A 418 4.87 -3.99 13.83
CA PHE A 418 3.95 -4.82 14.62
C PHE A 418 4.64 -6.02 15.26
N LEU A 419 5.53 -6.69 14.55
CA LEU A 419 6.21 -7.89 15.02
C LEU A 419 7.28 -7.59 16.07
N THR A 420 8.02 -6.50 15.95
CA THR A 420 9.09 -6.14 16.90
C THR A 420 8.58 -5.79 18.29
N LYS A 421 7.31 -5.43 18.45
CA LYS A 421 6.74 -4.98 19.74
C LYS A 421 5.82 -5.97 20.43
N GLY A 422 5.34 -7.03 19.79
CA GLY A 422 4.27 -7.84 20.35
C GLY A 422 4.31 -9.34 20.13
N VAL A 423 5.07 -9.83 19.17
CA VAL A 423 5.07 -11.25 18.82
C VAL A 423 6.38 -11.88 19.26
N LYS A 424 6.32 -12.90 20.11
CA LYS A 424 7.42 -13.83 20.27
C LYS A 424 7.64 -14.46 18.89
N GLN A 425 8.80 -14.20 18.29
CA GLN A 425 9.24 -14.88 17.08
C GLN A 425 9.26 -16.37 17.34
N SER A 426 8.19 -17.04 17.03
CA SER A 426 8.09 -18.49 17.08
C SER A 426 8.76 -19.03 15.82
N GLU A 427 9.68 -19.97 15.98
CA GLU A 427 10.18 -20.84 14.91
C GLU A 427 11.17 -20.24 13.88
N GLY A 428 12.12 -19.39 14.30
CA GLY A 428 13.25 -19.02 13.43
C GLY A 428 12.91 -18.08 12.26
N GLN A 429 11.76 -17.43 12.31
CA GLN A 429 11.35 -16.44 11.31
C GLN A 429 11.99 -15.09 11.60
N PHE A 430 12.82 -14.59 10.70
CA PHE A 430 13.46 -13.28 10.80
C PHE A 430 13.20 -12.49 9.53
N PHE A 431 12.75 -11.26 9.69
CA PHE A 431 12.65 -10.32 8.57
C PHE A 431 14.04 -9.82 8.20
N THR A 432 14.33 -9.82 6.92
CA THR A 432 15.59 -9.28 6.43
C THR A 432 15.49 -7.77 6.36
N PRO A 433 16.34 -7.02 7.09
CA PRO A 433 16.34 -5.55 7.02
C PRO A 433 16.56 -5.07 5.58
N MET A 434 15.83 -4.04 5.16
CA MET A 434 15.87 -3.54 3.79
C MET A 434 17.26 -3.15 3.27
N PRO A 435 18.17 -2.57 4.08
CA PRO A 435 19.54 -2.34 3.62
C PRO A 435 20.25 -3.63 3.17
N ILE A 436 19.98 -4.75 3.85
CA ILE A 436 20.54 -6.07 3.49
C ILE A 436 19.87 -6.62 2.23
N VAL A 437 18.53 -6.49 2.13
CA VAL A 437 17.80 -6.87 0.91
C VAL A 437 18.37 -6.13 -0.30
N ARG A 438 18.50 -4.81 -0.22
CA ARG A 438 19.08 -3.97 -1.28
C ARG A 438 20.51 -4.36 -1.61
N PHE A 439 21.34 -4.56 -0.59
CA PHE A 439 22.73 -4.98 -0.77
C PHE A 439 22.79 -6.30 -1.57
N ILE A 440 22.01 -7.31 -1.19
CA ILE A 440 22.02 -8.61 -1.86
C ILE A 440 21.53 -8.48 -3.31
N VAL A 441 20.39 -7.84 -3.53
CA VAL A 441 19.81 -7.68 -4.87
C VAL A 441 20.74 -6.90 -5.81
N THR A 442 21.32 -5.79 -5.32
CA THR A 442 22.23 -4.96 -6.13
C THR A 442 23.58 -5.58 -6.39
N SER A 443 24.00 -6.57 -5.57
CA SER A 443 25.26 -7.31 -5.76
C SER A 443 25.16 -8.39 -6.82
N LEU A 444 23.95 -8.73 -7.29
CA LEU A 444 23.76 -9.71 -8.37
C LEU A 444 23.91 -9.04 -9.75
N PRO A 445 24.46 -9.73 -10.75
CA PRO A 445 24.69 -9.18 -12.10
C PRO A 445 23.38 -9.14 -12.92
N LEU A 446 22.32 -8.50 -12.38
CA LEU A 446 20.98 -8.52 -12.96
C LEU A 446 20.91 -7.81 -14.32
N GLU A 447 21.62 -6.68 -14.50
CA GLU A 447 21.68 -5.99 -15.79
C GLU A 447 22.24 -6.88 -16.89
N GLN A 448 23.32 -7.62 -16.57
CA GLN A 448 23.93 -8.56 -17.51
C GLN A 448 22.99 -9.72 -17.84
N LEU A 449 22.30 -10.26 -16.83
CA LEU A 449 21.29 -11.32 -17.01
C LEU A 449 20.15 -10.87 -17.94
N VAL A 450 19.64 -9.66 -17.79
CA VAL A 450 18.59 -9.11 -18.66
C VAL A 450 19.10 -8.91 -20.08
N LYS A 451 20.33 -8.43 -20.22
CA LYS A 451 20.95 -8.15 -21.53
C LYS A 451 21.27 -9.42 -22.32
N ASP A 452 21.84 -10.43 -21.66
CA ASP A 452 22.35 -11.65 -22.30
C ASP A 452 21.30 -12.74 -22.48
N SER A 453 20.18 -12.66 -21.74
CA SER A 453 19.12 -13.65 -21.83
C SER A 453 18.32 -13.50 -23.12
N GLN A 454 18.17 -14.61 -23.86
CA GLN A 454 17.23 -14.68 -25.00
C GLN A 454 15.78 -14.61 -24.50
N ASP A 455 15.49 -15.36 -23.42
CA ASP A 455 14.20 -15.39 -22.74
C ASP A 455 14.25 -14.59 -21.44
N VAL A 456 13.07 -14.15 -20.99
CA VAL A 456 12.92 -13.48 -19.69
C VAL A 456 13.39 -14.39 -18.56
N PRO A 457 14.34 -13.95 -17.70
CA PRO A 457 14.87 -14.76 -16.62
C PRO A 457 13.83 -15.03 -15.53
N TYR A 458 13.76 -16.28 -15.05
CA TYR A 458 12.95 -16.65 -13.89
C TYR A 458 13.70 -16.34 -12.59
N ALA A 459 13.00 -15.74 -11.64
CA ALA A 459 13.53 -15.47 -10.31
C ALA A 459 12.68 -16.14 -9.23
N ILE A 460 13.33 -16.57 -8.14
CA ILE A 460 12.65 -17.20 -7.01
C ILE A 460 13.19 -16.72 -5.67
N ASP A 461 12.27 -16.54 -4.73
CA ASP A 461 12.51 -16.52 -3.30
C ASP A 461 11.71 -17.65 -2.66
N TYR A 462 12.39 -18.70 -2.23
CA TYR A 462 11.75 -19.90 -1.69
C TYR A 462 11.39 -19.78 -0.19
N ALA A 463 11.58 -18.63 0.42
CA ALA A 463 11.20 -18.33 1.80
C ALA A 463 10.82 -16.83 1.88
N CYS A 464 9.85 -16.42 1.05
CA CYS A 464 9.67 -15.01 0.70
C CYS A 464 9.10 -14.14 1.83
N GLY A 465 8.55 -14.73 2.88
CA GLY A 465 7.97 -13.96 3.99
C GLY A 465 6.98 -12.90 3.50
N ALA A 466 7.23 -11.65 3.83
CA ALA A 466 6.42 -10.52 3.36
C ALA A 466 6.75 -10.04 1.93
N GLY A 467 7.68 -10.69 1.22
CA GLY A 467 7.99 -10.41 -0.18
C GLY A 467 9.05 -9.32 -0.41
N HIS A 468 9.84 -8.95 0.58
CA HIS A 468 10.84 -7.87 0.45
C HIS A 468 11.85 -8.08 -0.68
N PHE A 469 12.42 -9.28 -0.79
CA PHE A 469 13.35 -9.62 -1.87
C PHE A 469 12.67 -9.58 -3.25
N LEU A 470 11.44 -10.07 -3.34
CA LEU A 470 10.68 -10.08 -4.59
C LEU A 470 10.39 -8.66 -5.07
N THR A 471 9.98 -7.79 -4.16
CA THR A 471 9.69 -6.37 -4.47
C THR A 471 10.95 -5.63 -4.91
N GLU A 472 12.04 -5.73 -4.15
CA GLU A 472 13.31 -5.07 -4.50
C GLU A 472 13.86 -5.60 -5.83
N TYR A 473 13.76 -6.91 -6.09
CA TYR A 473 14.13 -7.50 -7.37
C TYR A 473 13.29 -6.96 -8.52
N ALA A 474 11.96 -6.88 -8.36
CA ALA A 474 11.06 -6.37 -9.37
C ALA A 474 11.36 -4.90 -9.72
N ASP A 475 11.66 -4.08 -8.72
CA ASP A 475 12.04 -2.67 -8.92
C ASP A 475 13.36 -2.54 -9.68
N ARG A 476 14.38 -3.34 -9.33
CA ARG A 476 15.66 -3.33 -10.03
C ARG A 476 15.55 -3.83 -11.46
N ILE A 477 14.82 -4.90 -11.68
CA ILE A 477 14.56 -5.40 -13.03
C ILE A 477 13.87 -4.34 -13.90
N LYS A 478 12.91 -3.61 -13.36
CA LYS A 478 12.22 -2.51 -14.05
C LYS A 478 13.21 -1.47 -14.63
N GLU A 479 14.22 -1.09 -13.84
CA GLU A 479 15.25 -0.16 -14.29
C GLU A 479 16.08 -0.73 -15.46
N PHE A 480 16.52 -1.98 -15.33
CA PHE A 480 17.36 -2.64 -16.32
C PHE A 480 16.61 -2.96 -17.61
N VAL A 481 15.38 -3.44 -17.52
CA VAL A 481 14.53 -3.73 -18.68
C VAL A 481 14.27 -2.46 -19.47
N LYS A 482 13.89 -1.36 -18.82
CA LYS A 482 13.68 -0.07 -19.50
C LYS A 482 14.93 0.41 -20.23
N LYS A 483 16.12 0.14 -19.70
CA LYS A 483 17.41 0.56 -20.27
C LYS A 483 17.89 -0.35 -21.40
N THR A 484 17.75 -1.68 -21.26
CA THR A 484 18.41 -2.67 -22.12
C THR A 484 17.45 -3.44 -23.02
N ARG A 485 16.20 -3.61 -22.61
CA ARG A 485 15.17 -4.39 -23.31
C ARG A 485 13.81 -3.68 -23.33
N PRO A 486 13.73 -2.43 -23.84
CA PRO A 486 12.47 -1.67 -23.90
C PRO A 486 11.43 -2.29 -24.85
N ASP A 487 11.84 -3.28 -25.64
CA ASP A 487 11.01 -4.07 -26.55
C ASP A 487 10.12 -5.10 -25.83
N LEU A 488 10.44 -5.45 -24.57
CA LEU A 488 9.70 -6.44 -23.80
C LEU A 488 8.81 -5.79 -22.74
N PRO A 489 7.56 -6.28 -22.56
CA PRO A 489 6.68 -5.80 -21.51
C PRO A 489 7.23 -6.14 -20.12
N LEU A 490 7.13 -5.23 -19.16
CA LEU A 490 7.53 -5.47 -17.78
C LEU A 490 6.72 -6.58 -17.12
N GLN A 491 5.46 -6.75 -17.50
CA GLN A 491 4.58 -7.81 -17.02
C GLN A 491 5.15 -9.20 -17.28
N ASP A 492 5.85 -9.40 -18.40
CA ASP A 492 6.49 -10.68 -18.71
C ASP A 492 7.59 -11.01 -17.69
N TYR A 493 8.32 -9.99 -17.21
CA TYR A 493 9.31 -10.17 -16.14
C TYR A 493 8.64 -10.42 -14.80
N TYR A 494 7.58 -9.71 -14.46
CA TYR A 494 6.88 -9.91 -13.19
C TYR A 494 6.21 -11.28 -13.11
N SER A 495 5.66 -11.79 -14.21
CA SER A 495 5.08 -13.15 -14.28
C SER A 495 6.11 -14.28 -14.09
N ARG A 496 7.41 -13.96 -14.21
CA ARG A 496 8.53 -14.91 -14.00
C ARG A 496 9.12 -14.81 -12.59
N ILE A 497 8.57 -13.97 -11.71
CA ILE A 497 8.96 -13.88 -10.31
C ILE A 497 8.08 -14.83 -9.49
N THR A 498 8.72 -15.72 -8.72
CA THR A 498 8.04 -16.69 -7.87
C THR A 498 8.47 -16.49 -6.41
N GLY A 499 7.52 -16.39 -5.49
CA GLY A 499 7.73 -16.48 -4.05
C GLY A 499 7.11 -17.76 -3.51
N ILE A 500 7.76 -18.43 -2.57
CA ILE A 500 7.17 -19.54 -1.82
C ILE A 500 7.15 -19.17 -0.35
N GLU A 501 6.00 -19.33 0.29
CA GLU A 501 5.82 -19.07 1.72
C GLU A 501 4.93 -20.14 2.35
N LYS A 502 5.39 -20.69 3.48
CA LYS A 502 4.69 -21.76 4.20
C LYS A 502 3.61 -21.23 5.13
N GLU A 503 3.77 -20.01 5.63
CA GLU A 503 2.79 -19.37 6.49
C GLU A 503 1.76 -18.63 5.66
N TYR A 504 0.48 -18.99 5.84
CA TYR A 504 -0.63 -18.42 5.08
C TYR A 504 -0.73 -16.88 5.19
N ARG A 505 -0.52 -16.33 6.39
CA ARG A 505 -0.57 -14.88 6.62
C ARG A 505 0.49 -14.13 5.83
N LEU A 506 1.74 -14.63 5.88
CA LEU A 506 2.87 -14.03 5.16
C LEU A 506 2.70 -14.15 3.66
N SER A 507 2.21 -15.29 3.16
CA SER A 507 1.91 -15.45 1.72
C SER A 507 0.87 -14.42 1.24
N LYS A 508 -0.16 -14.17 2.06
CA LYS A 508 -1.15 -13.12 1.79
C LYS A 508 -0.51 -11.72 1.80
N VAL A 509 0.31 -11.40 2.80
CA VAL A 509 1.03 -10.11 2.88
C VAL A 509 1.90 -9.92 1.65
N SER A 510 2.69 -10.94 1.27
CA SER A 510 3.55 -10.89 0.09
C SER A 510 2.76 -10.62 -1.19
N LYS A 511 1.60 -11.26 -1.36
CA LYS A 511 0.73 -11.05 -2.51
C LYS A 511 0.12 -9.65 -2.54
N VAL A 512 -0.36 -9.16 -1.39
CA VAL A 512 -0.90 -7.79 -1.26
C VAL A 512 0.18 -6.76 -1.52
N SER A 513 1.41 -6.99 -1.03
CA SER A 513 2.57 -6.12 -1.29
C SER A 513 2.90 -6.06 -2.79
N ALA A 514 3.01 -7.21 -3.45
CA ALA A 514 3.29 -7.27 -4.89
C ALA A 514 2.25 -6.45 -5.67
N PHE A 515 0.98 -6.56 -5.29
CA PHE A 515 -0.10 -5.84 -5.93
C PHE A 515 -0.07 -4.32 -5.66
N MET A 516 0.21 -3.90 -4.43
CA MET A 516 0.32 -2.48 -4.08
C MET A 516 1.42 -1.77 -4.86
N TYR A 517 2.51 -2.48 -5.16
CA TYR A 517 3.66 -1.93 -5.87
C TYR A 517 3.61 -2.12 -7.39
N GLY A 518 2.49 -2.62 -7.91
CA GLY A 518 2.28 -2.80 -9.35
C GLY A 518 3.00 -4.00 -9.95
N HIS A 519 3.34 -5.00 -9.12
CA HIS A 519 3.93 -6.27 -9.53
C HIS A 519 2.89 -7.41 -9.52
N ASP A 520 1.70 -7.14 -10.03
CA ASP A 520 0.48 -7.96 -9.90
C ASP A 520 0.66 -9.39 -10.40
N GLU A 521 1.51 -9.58 -11.42
CA GLU A 521 1.76 -10.88 -12.05
C GLU A 521 2.72 -11.78 -11.25
N THR A 522 3.35 -11.27 -10.16
CA THR A 522 4.21 -12.07 -9.30
C THR A 522 3.47 -13.25 -8.69
N GLN A 523 4.01 -14.44 -8.86
CA GLN A 523 3.41 -15.68 -8.35
C GLN A 523 3.83 -15.91 -6.91
N ILE A 524 2.90 -15.88 -5.97
CA ILE A 524 3.13 -16.28 -4.58
C ILE A 524 2.45 -17.62 -4.34
N VAL A 525 3.27 -18.62 -4.01
CA VAL A 525 2.83 -20.00 -3.78
C VAL A 525 2.77 -20.24 -2.27
N TYR A 526 1.58 -20.50 -1.75
CA TYR A 526 1.39 -20.94 -0.38
C TYR A 526 1.73 -22.44 -0.29
N SER A 527 2.95 -22.75 0.10
CA SER A 527 3.44 -24.14 0.20
C SER A 527 4.70 -24.20 1.07
N ASP A 528 5.05 -25.40 1.53
CA ASP A 528 6.39 -25.67 2.05
C ASP A 528 7.37 -25.77 0.87
N ALA A 529 8.39 -24.93 0.84
CA ALA A 529 9.38 -24.88 -0.25
C ALA A 529 10.20 -26.14 -0.40
N LEU A 530 10.30 -26.95 0.65
CA LEU A 530 10.97 -28.25 0.64
C LEU A 530 10.12 -29.36 0.00
N GLN A 531 8.85 -29.09 -0.30
CA GLN A 531 7.94 -29.99 -1.00
C GLN A 531 7.92 -29.74 -2.51
N THR A 532 7.44 -30.73 -3.26
CA THR A 532 7.12 -30.57 -4.68
C THR A 532 5.81 -29.79 -4.84
N HIS A 533 5.80 -28.82 -5.72
CA HIS A 533 4.59 -28.07 -6.04
C HIS A 533 4.43 -27.91 -7.55
N GLN A 534 3.20 -28.05 -8.07
CA GLN A 534 2.93 -28.01 -9.52
C GLN A 534 3.35 -26.69 -10.21
N ASN A 535 3.37 -25.59 -9.47
CA ASN A 535 3.73 -24.27 -9.99
C ASN A 535 5.22 -23.93 -9.79
N VAL A 536 6.02 -24.87 -9.24
CA VAL A 536 7.45 -24.67 -8.97
C VAL A 536 8.23 -25.76 -9.71
N GLU A 537 8.87 -25.38 -10.79
CA GLU A 537 9.62 -26.27 -11.67
C GLU A 537 11.10 -26.26 -11.31
N GLU A 538 11.72 -27.43 -11.23
CA GLU A 538 13.15 -27.57 -10.94
C GLU A 538 14.01 -27.24 -12.15
N GLY A 539 15.24 -26.76 -11.89
CA GLY A 539 16.19 -26.38 -12.92
C GLY A 539 15.79 -25.19 -13.79
N LYS A 540 14.81 -24.39 -13.34
CA LYS A 540 14.21 -23.32 -14.13
C LYS A 540 14.74 -21.92 -13.80
N TYR A 541 15.12 -21.68 -12.56
CA TYR A 541 15.34 -20.34 -12.05
C TYR A 541 16.76 -19.82 -12.33
N SER A 542 16.84 -18.63 -12.93
CA SER A 542 18.11 -17.94 -13.22
C SER A 542 18.61 -17.12 -12.03
N VAL A 543 17.69 -16.70 -11.16
CA VAL A 543 17.99 -15.87 -9.99
C VAL A 543 17.29 -16.49 -8.77
N LEU A 544 18.06 -16.68 -7.70
CA LEU A 544 17.53 -17.09 -6.40
C LEU A 544 18.04 -16.13 -5.33
N ILE A 545 17.10 -15.50 -4.59
CA ILE A 545 17.41 -14.56 -3.52
C ILE A 545 16.54 -14.92 -2.34
N ALA A 546 17.13 -15.29 -1.20
CA ALA A 546 16.33 -15.75 -0.07
C ALA A 546 17.05 -15.63 1.28
N ASN A 547 16.26 -15.55 2.34
CA ASN A 547 16.66 -15.74 3.71
C ASN A 547 15.80 -16.86 4.32
N PRO A 548 16.18 -18.15 4.14
CA PRO A 548 15.42 -19.29 4.64
C PRO A 548 15.43 -19.36 6.17
N PRO A 549 14.49 -20.11 6.78
CA PRO A 549 14.47 -20.30 8.23
C PRO A 549 15.69 -21.10 8.73
N TYR A 550 16.09 -20.85 10.00
CA TYR A 550 17.23 -21.53 10.65
C TYR A 550 16.77 -22.31 11.86
N SER A 551 17.41 -23.48 12.08
CA SER A 551 17.32 -24.27 13.32
C SER A 551 15.88 -24.64 13.73
N VAL A 552 15.04 -25.04 12.79
CA VAL A 552 13.63 -25.44 13.02
C VAL A 552 13.56 -26.94 13.32
N SER A 553 13.17 -27.30 14.53
CA SER A 553 13.02 -28.71 14.92
C SER A 553 11.76 -29.32 14.30
N GLY A 554 11.81 -30.62 13.98
CA GLY A 554 10.65 -31.36 13.49
C GLY A 554 10.20 -31.04 12.06
N PHE A 555 10.92 -30.20 11.31
CA PHE A 555 10.54 -29.83 9.94
C PHE A 555 10.47 -31.06 9.00
N LEU A 556 11.27 -32.10 9.24
CA LEU A 556 11.23 -33.34 8.46
C LEU A 556 9.95 -34.15 8.67
N GLU A 557 9.29 -34.01 9.81
CA GLU A 557 8.00 -34.67 10.07
C GLU A 557 6.88 -34.08 9.21
N THR A 558 6.96 -32.77 8.87
CA THR A 558 5.98 -32.09 8.02
C THR A 558 6.10 -32.47 6.53
N LEU A 559 7.23 -33.06 6.13
CA LEU A 559 7.46 -33.52 4.76
C LEU A 559 6.93 -34.92 4.55
N GLY A 560 6.29 -35.18 3.42
CA GLY A 560 5.92 -36.50 2.97
C GLY A 560 7.17 -37.39 2.70
N GLU A 561 7.02 -38.70 2.80
CA GLU A 561 8.12 -39.65 2.55
C GLU A 561 8.72 -39.45 1.14
N LYS A 562 7.89 -39.22 0.14
CA LYS A 562 8.30 -38.96 -1.24
C LYS A 562 9.20 -37.74 -1.34
N ASP A 563 8.84 -36.65 -0.67
CA ASP A 563 9.62 -35.40 -0.69
C ASP A 563 10.93 -35.55 0.07
N ARG A 564 10.92 -36.21 1.24
CA ARG A 564 12.16 -36.48 2.00
C ARG A 564 13.19 -37.22 1.17
N LYS A 565 12.77 -38.28 0.45
CA LYS A 565 13.66 -39.12 -0.37
C LYS A 565 14.29 -38.41 -1.58
N ARG A 566 13.82 -37.21 -1.91
CA ARG A 566 14.43 -36.41 -2.99
C ARG A 566 15.70 -35.67 -2.58
N TYR A 567 15.96 -35.58 -1.27
CA TYR A 567 17.14 -34.91 -0.74
C TYR A 567 18.27 -35.93 -0.51
N LYS A 568 19.45 -35.67 -1.10
CA LYS A 568 20.67 -36.43 -0.82
C LYS A 568 21.06 -36.37 0.66
N LEU A 569 20.73 -35.26 1.32
CA LEU A 569 20.94 -35.06 2.76
C LEU A 569 20.12 -36.03 3.62
N PHE A 570 18.98 -36.52 3.11
CA PHE A 570 18.11 -37.41 3.86
C PHE A 570 18.64 -38.87 3.85
N ASN A 571 18.76 -39.44 5.04
CA ASN A 571 19.02 -40.85 5.20
C ASN A 571 18.18 -41.43 6.34
N ASN A 572 18.02 -42.76 6.39
CA ASN A 572 17.15 -43.43 7.36
C ASN A 572 17.64 -43.34 8.82
N ASN A 573 18.87 -42.84 9.06
CA ASN A 573 19.43 -42.66 10.39
C ASN A 573 19.13 -41.26 10.98
N ILE A 574 18.53 -40.36 10.20
CA ILE A 574 18.16 -39.02 10.68
C ILE A 574 16.95 -39.14 11.60
N ASN A 575 17.07 -38.57 12.80
CA ASN A 575 15.94 -38.43 13.70
C ASN A 575 15.03 -37.28 13.21
N LEU A 576 13.83 -37.64 12.72
CA LEU A 576 12.91 -36.70 12.12
C LEU A 576 12.49 -35.58 13.08
N ALA A 577 12.20 -35.93 14.35
CA ALA A 577 11.72 -34.98 15.35
C ALA A 577 12.82 -34.05 15.91
N LYS A 578 14.06 -34.58 16.01
CA LYS A 578 15.17 -33.84 16.66
C LYS A 578 16.06 -33.08 15.69
N ASN A 579 16.04 -33.43 14.39
CA ASN A 579 16.85 -32.72 13.41
C ASN A 579 16.28 -31.28 13.26
N ASN A 580 17.17 -30.30 13.41
CA ASN A 580 16.81 -28.87 13.29
C ASN A 580 17.65 -28.15 12.23
N ALA A 581 18.42 -28.84 11.41
CA ALA A 581 19.29 -28.24 10.40
C ALA A 581 18.55 -27.95 9.08
N ILE A 582 17.39 -27.30 9.17
CA ILE A 582 16.51 -26.99 8.03
C ILE A 582 17.25 -26.20 6.95
N GLU A 583 18.13 -25.28 7.33
CA GLU A 583 18.93 -24.45 6.43
C GLU A 583 19.78 -25.26 5.48
N THR A 584 20.23 -26.45 5.88
CA THR A 584 21.01 -27.36 5.00
C THR A 584 20.14 -27.91 3.87
N PHE A 585 18.88 -28.21 4.13
CA PHE A 585 17.94 -28.68 3.11
C PHE A 585 17.58 -27.55 2.13
N PHE A 586 17.52 -26.29 2.58
CA PHE A 586 17.38 -25.14 1.70
C PHE A 586 18.61 -24.94 0.79
N MET A 587 19.81 -25.24 1.27
CA MET A 587 21.02 -25.26 0.43
C MET A 587 20.89 -26.28 -0.71
N GLU A 588 20.45 -27.50 -0.42
CA GLU A 588 20.21 -28.54 -1.45
C GLU A 588 19.04 -28.13 -2.37
N ARG A 589 17.97 -27.51 -1.80
CA ARG A 589 16.84 -27.04 -2.59
C ARG A 589 17.24 -25.98 -3.63
N ALA A 590 18.18 -25.10 -3.29
CA ALA A 590 18.76 -24.16 -4.26
C ALA A 590 19.37 -24.87 -5.46
N ALA A 591 20.12 -25.96 -5.23
CA ALA A 591 20.71 -26.76 -6.30
C ALA A 591 19.65 -27.42 -7.21
N GLN A 592 18.51 -27.83 -6.63
CA GLN A 592 17.41 -28.42 -7.39
C GLN A 592 16.66 -27.38 -8.25
N LEU A 593 16.47 -26.16 -7.74
CA LEU A 593 15.64 -25.15 -8.39
C LEU A 593 16.37 -24.36 -9.49
N MET A 594 17.67 -24.15 -9.33
CA MET A 594 18.41 -23.26 -10.21
C MET A 594 18.89 -23.95 -11.49
N LYS A 595 18.74 -23.24 -12.61
CA LYS A 595 19.31 -23.65 -13.90
C LYS A 595 20.80 -23.35 -13.97
N ALA A 596 21.51 -24.04 -14.88
CA ALA A 596 22.89 -23.76 -15.21
C ALA A 596 23.16 -22.29 -15.53
N GLY A 597 24.26 -21.73 -15.05
CA GLY A 597 24.63 -20.32 -15.20
C GLY A 597 23.86 -19.34 -14.29
N GLY A 598 22.83 -19.80 -13.58
CA GLY A 598 22.03 -18.99 -12.66
C GLY A 598 22.82 -18.46 -11.46
N VAL A 599 22.36 -17.35 -10.86
CA VAL A 599 23.02 -16.68 -9.73
C VAL A 599 22.14 -16.65 -8.49
N ALA A 600 22.75 -16.79 -7.32
CA ALA A 600 22.03 -16.75 -6.05
C ALA A 600 22.70 -15.85 -5.01
N GLY A 601 21.87 -15.25 -4.13
CA GLY A 601 22.27 -14.61 -2.89
C GLY A 601 21.44 -15.16 -1.73
N ILE A 602 22.05 -15.98 -0.87
CA ILE A 602 21.33 -16.68 0.20
C ILE A 602 21.90 -16.26 1.54
N VAL A 603 21.03 -15.84 2.46
CA VAL A 603 21.41 -15.55 3.85
C VAL A 603 21.36 -16.84 4.64
N LEU A 604 22.46 -17.19 5.31
CA LEU A 604 22.60 -18.43 6.06
C LEU A 604 23.29 -18.16 7.41
N PRO A 605 23.08 -18.99 8.45
CA PRO A 605 23.86 -18.86 9.68
C PRO A 605 25.32 -19.27 9.43
N VAL A 606 26.28 -18.56 10.06
CA VAL A 606 27.72 -18.84 9.92
C VAL A 606 28.06 -20.31 10.23
N SER A 607 27.24 -20.98 11.04
CA SER A 607 27.41 -22.42 11.34
C SER A 607 27.41 -23.32 10.10
N VAL A 608 26.84 -22.91 8.97
CA VAL A 608 26.90 -23.70 7.72
C VAL A 608 28.34 -23.84 7.18
N LEU A 609 29.24 -22.93 7.55
CA LEU A 609 30.62 -22.91 7.09
C LEU A 609 31.52 -23.84 7.88
N ASN A 610 31.22 -24.13 9.16
CA ASN A 610 32.16 -24.77 10.07
C ASN A 610 31.66 -26.05 10.77
N LYS A 611 30.32 -26.26 10.89
CA LYS A 611 29.79 -27.47 11.53
C LYS A 611 30.05 -28.74 10.69
N GLY A 612 30.27 -29.86 11.36
CA GLY A 612 30.40 -31.19 10.76
C GLY A 612 29.03 -31.85 10.47
N GLY A 613 29.08 -33.17 10.15
CA GLY A 613 27.89 -33.98 9.93
C GLY A 613 27.07 -33.51 8.72
N ILE A 614 25.76 -33.27 8.89
CA ILE A 614 24.85 -32.86 7.80
C ILE A 614 25.27 -31.54 7.14
N TYR A 615 25.91 -30.64 7.90
CA TYR A 615 26.44 -29.38 7.37
C TYR A 615 27.60 -29.57 6.41
N ALA A 616 28.49 -30.56 6.69
CA ALA A 616 29.58 -30.92 5.78
C ALA A 616 29.02 -31.45 4.45
N LYS A 617 28.01 -32.33 4.51
CA LYS A 617 27.32 -32.82 3.31
C LYS A 617 26.62 -31.72 2.53
N ALA A 618 26.01 -30.77 3.22
CA ALA A 618 25.38 -29.62 2.56
C ALA A 618 26.41 -28.73 1.82
N ARG A 619 27.62 -28.53 2.42
CA ARG A 619 28.72 -27.83 1.72
C ARG A 619 29.22 -28.62 0.50
N GLU A 620 29.31 -29.93 0.61
CA GLU A 620 29.64 -30.80 -0.52
C GLU A 620 28.66 -30.59 -1.68
N ILE A 621 27.36 -30.62 -1.42
CA ILE A 621 26.32 -30.35 -2.43
C ILE A 621 26.49 -28.96 -3.06
N ILE A 622 26.79 -27.94 -2.25
CA ILE A 622 27.07 -26.59 -2.79
C ILE A 622 28.29 -26.63 -3.72
N LEU A 623 29.39 -27.27 -3.31
CA LEU A 623 30.62 -27.34 -4.11
C LEU A 623 30.44 -28.17 -5.38
N GLU A 624 29.65 -29.25 -5.33
CA GLU A 624 29.29 -30.02 -6.53
C GLU A 624 28.56 -29.14 -7.58
N ASN A 625 27.63 -28.29 -7.12
CA ASN A 625 26.64 -27.64 -7.97
C ASN A 625 26.97 -26.19 -8.29
N PHE A 626 27.75 -25.51 -7.45
CA PHE A 626 27.96 -24.06 -7.54
C PHE A 626 29.44 -23.66 -7.47
N HIS A 627 29.76 -22.56 -8.10
CA HIS A 627 30.90 -21.74 -7.75
C HIS A 627 30.49 -20.78 -6.63
N ILE A 628 31.25 -20.76 -5.54
CA ILE A 628 31.11 -19.76 -4.49
C ILE A 628 31.78 -18.48 -5.00
N VAL A 629 31.00 -17.45 -5.27
CA VAL A 629 31.52 -16.17 -5.79
C VAL A 629 32.05 -15.31 -4.65
N SER A 630 31.27 -15.24 -3.54
CA SER A 630 31.64 -14.45 -2.36
C SER A 630 30.89 -14.95 -1.13
N LEU A 631 31.53 -14.77 0.02
CA LEU A 631 30.94 -14.95 1.35
C LEU A 631 31.06 -13.61 2.09
N VAL A 632 29.93 -13.02 2.47
CA VAL A 632 29.89 -11.75 3.17
C VAL A 632 29.29 -11.95 4.56
N GLU A 633 30.13 -11.85 5.58
CA GLU A 633 29.69 -11.97 6.97
C GLU A 633 28.92 -10.72 7.41
N LEU A 634 27.76 -10.94 8.04
CA LEU A 634 26.92 -9.89 8.60
C LEU A 634 27.13 -9.84 10.11
N GLY A 635 27.22 -8.63 10.66
CA GLY A 635 27.46 -8.40 12.09
C GLY A 635 26.37 -8.99 12.99
N SER A 636 26.74 -9.31 14.23
CA SER A 636 25.80 -9.73 15.26
C SER A 636 24.76 -8.63 15.49
N GLY A 637 23.49 -8.99 15.57
CA GLY A 637 22.41 -8.04 15.73
C GLY A 637 21.80 -7.51 14.41
N THR A 638 22.31 -7.89 13.24
CA THR A 638 21.70 -7.58 11.93
C THR A 638 20.24 -8.04 11.85
N PHE A 639 19.94 -9.21 12.43
CA PHE A 639 18.59 -9.77 12.52
C PHE A 639 17.99 -9.63 13.92
N GLY A 640 18.20 -8.49 14.56
CA GLY A 640 17.64 -8.15 15.88
C GLY A 640 18.39 -8.80 17.05
N LYS A 641 17.69 -9.15 18.13
CA LYS A 641 18.29 -9.65 19.40
C LYS A 641 18.68 -11.14 19.37
N THR A 642 18.77 -11.77 18.21
CA THR A 642 18.96 -13.23 18.13
C THR A 642 20.37 -13.72 18.45
N GLY A 643 21.37 -12.84 18.37
CA GLY A 643 22.79 -13.21 18.56
C GLY A 643 23.36 -14.16 17.50
N THR A 644 22.57 -14.53 16.47
CA THR A 644 23.03 -15.40 15.40
C THR A 644 23.83 -14.61 14.38
N ASN A 645 25.09 -14.95 14.22
CA ASN A 645 25.90 -14.42 13.12
C ASN A 645 25.48 -15.10 11.82
N THR A 646 25.32 -14.32 10.78
CA THR A 646 24.89 -14.80 9.47
C THR A 646 25.90 -14.42 8.39
N VAL A 647 25.85 -15.14 7.29
CA VAL A 647 26.65 -14.91 6.10
C VAL A 647 25.73 -14.83 4.87
N VAL A 648 26.00 -13.93 3.97
CA VAL A 648 25.41 -13.96 2.63
C VAL A 648 26.32 -14.75 1.74
N MET A 649 25.80 -15.85 1.20
CA MET A 649 26.53 -16.70 0.25
C MET A 649 26.09 -16.34 -1.17
N PHE A 650 27.00 -15.76 -1.97
CA PHE A 650 26.79 -15.49 -3.39
C PHE A 650 27.32 -16.68 -4.21
N LEU A 651 26.42 -17.24 -5.03
CA LEU A 651 26.66 -18.47 -5.76
C LEU A 651 26.37 -18.29 -7.25
N ARG A 652 27.11 -19.02 -8.09
CA ARG A 652 26.80 -19.19 -9.51
C ARG A 652 26.64 -20.67 -9.82
N ARG A 653 25.51 -21.09 -10.36
CA ARG A 653 25.23 -22.47 -10.75
C ARG A 653 26.19 -22.92 -11.85
N LYS A 654 26.87 -24.05 -11.66
CA LYS A 654 27.78 -24.64 -12.66
C LYS A 654 27.00 -25.13 -13.87
N GLU A 655 27.62 -25.08 -15.05
CA GLU A 655 27.07 -25.67 -16.27
C GLU A 655 27.03 -27.19 -16.19
N THR A 656 28.08 -27.77 -15.63
CA THR A 656 28.20 -29.22 -15.33
C THR A 656 28.58 -29.39 -13.87
N ASN A 657 27.94 -30.31 -13.18
CA ASN A 657 28.28 -30.62 -11.80
C ASN A 657 29.68 -31.21 -11.72
N THR A 658 30.43 -30.83 -10.69
CA THR A 658 31.66 -31.55 -10.35
C THR A 658 31.31 -32.87 -9.69
N PRO A 659 32.19 -33.89 -9.78
CA PRO A 659 32.04 -35.12 -9.05
C PRO A 659 31.87 -34.88 -7.54
N ASP A 660 31.25 -35.81 -6.85
CA ASP A 660 31.07 -35.81 -5.40
C ASP A 660 32.37 -36.05 -4.62
N ALA A 661 32.34 -35.86 -3.30
CA ALA A 661 33.52 -36.06 -2.45
C ALA A 661 34.01 -37.51 -2.44
N GLU A 662 33.13 -38.48 -2.59
CA GLU A 662 33.49 -39.89 -2.66
C GLU A 662 34.36 -40.17 -3.89
N HIS A 663 34.04 -39.55 -5.04
CA HIS A 663 34.86 -39.62 -6.22
C HIS A 663 36.27 -39.08 -5.97
N TYR A 664 36.40 -37.89 -5.36
CA TYR A 664 37.71 -37.31 -5.06
C TYR A 664 38.46 -38.12 -3.99
N THR A 665 37.77 -38.63 -2.97
CA THR A 665 38.35 -39.52 -1.96
C THR A 665 38.92 -40.78 -2.62
N SER A 666 38.14 -41.42 -3.48
CA SER A 666 38.59 -42.60 -4.22
C SER A 666 39.81 -42.34 -5.09
N ARG A 667 39.85 -41.15 -5.76
CA ARG A 667 41.03 -40.73 -6.54
C ARG A 667 42.27 -40.60 -5.67
N VAL A 668 42.14 -39.86 -4.55
CA VAL A 668 43.26 -39.70 -3.60
C VAL A 668 43.72 -41.03 -3.03
N GLU A 669 42.79 -41.91 -2.64
CA GLU A 669 43.13 -43.25 -2.15
C GLU A 669 43.86 -44.08 -3.20
N CYS A 670 43.41 -44.07 -4.46
CA CYS A 670 44.12 -44.72 -5.57
C CYS A 670 45.53 -44.16 -5.75
N TRP A 671 45.71 -42.86 -5.65
CA TRP A 671 47.00 -42.21 -5.70
C TRP A 671 47.93 -42.64 -4.56
N PHE A 672 47.46 -42.55 -3.32
CA PHE A 672 48.28 -42.95 -2.13
C PHE A 672 48.57 -44.46 -2.08
N ASN A 673 47.61 -45.25 -2.52
CA ASN A 673 47.79 -46.71 -2.56
C ASN A 673 48.50 -47.16 -3.82
N LEU A 674 48.84 -46.28 -4.75
CA LEU A 674 49.52 -46.54 -6.00
C LEU A 674 48.87 -47.71 -6.78
N SER A 675 47.52 -47.72 -6.81
CA SER A 675 46.84 -48.85 -7.50
C SER A 675 46.93 -48.57 -9.02
N GLU A 676 47.33 -49.64 -9.75
CA GLU A 676 47.49 -49.62 -11.22
C GLU A 676 46.18 -49.20 -11.94
N ASN A 677 45.05 -49.47 -11.32
CA ASN A 677 43.71 -49.08 -11.89
C ASN A 677 43.32 -47.61 -11.65
N GLY A 678 43.95 -46.91 -10.73
CA GLY A 678 43.63 -45.52 -10.40
C GLY A 678 43.92 -44.55 -11.54
N ASP A 679 45.09 -44.72 -12.18
CA ASP A 679 45.52 -43.88 -13.29
C ASP A 679 44.67 -44.08 -14.54
N GLU A 680 44.29 -45.31 -14.85
CA GLU A 680 43.43 -45.64 -15.99
C GLU A 680 42.01 -45.09 -15.80
N VAL A 681 41.49 -45.20 -14.59
CA VAL A 681 40.11 -44.78 -14.29
C VAL A 681 39.97 -43.26 -14.27
N TYR A 682 40.92 -42.55 -13.68
CA TYR A 682 40.79 -41.09 -13.47
C TYR A 682 41.63 -40.26 -14.40
N GLN A 683 42.54 -40.82 -15.19
CA GLN A 683 43.43 -40.13 -16.15
C GLN A 683 44.22 -38.97 -15.48
N ASP A 684 44.71 -39.21 -14.27
CA ASP A 684 45.37 -38.18 -13.48
C ASP A 684 46.89 -38.12 -13.65
N THR A 685 47.48 -39.18 -14.20
CA THR A 685 48.95 -39.38 -14.28
C THR A 685 49.63 -38.17 -14.96
N GLU A 686 49.12 -37.72 -16.12
CA GLU A 686 49.70 -36.61 -16.85
C GLU A 686 49.65 -35.27 -16.04
N LEU A 687 48.58 -35.05 -15.28
CA LEU A 687 48.46 -33.84 -14.45
C LEU A 687 49.41 -33.88 -13.26
N MET A 688 49.57 -35.04 -12.65
CA MET A 688 50.49 -35.26 -11.52
C MET A 688 51.94 -35.16 -11.94
N GLU A 689 52.29 -35.70 -13.11
CA GLU A 689 53.59 -35.58 -13.67
C GLU A 689 54.00 -34.12 -13.88
N LYS A 690 53.13 -33.33 -14.51
CA LYS A 690 53.34 -31.89 -14.68
C LYS A 690 53.42 -31.13 -13.36
N TYR A 691 52.65 -31.54 -12.35
CA TYR A 691 52.75 -30.96 -11.03
C TYR A 691 54.07 -31.25 -10.33
N CYS A 692 54.53 -32.49 -10.39
CA CYS A 692 55.83 -32.88 -9.83
C CYS A 692 56.98 -32.17 -10.55
N GLU A 693 56.94 -32.11 -11.88
CA GLU A 693 57.91 -31.34 -12.70
C GLU A 693 57.96 -29.88 -12.27
N HIS A 694 56.79 -29.25 -12.06
CA HIS A 694 56.70 -27.85 -11.60
C HIS A 694 57.38 -27.67 -10.24
N LEU A 695 57.30 -28.67 -9.34
CA LEU A 695 57.93 -28.66 -8.05
C LEU A 695 59.40 -29.09 -8.07
N GLY A 696 59.89 -29.46 -9.22
CA GLY A 696 61.34 -29.80 -9.41
C GLY A 696 61.75 -31.20 -9.00
N TYR A 697 60.80 -32.15 -8.95
CA TYR A 697 61.08 -33.56 -8.74
C TYR A 697 60.26 -34.47 -9.70
N SER A 698 60.67 -35.74 -9.85
CA SER A 698 59.95 -36.64 -10.71
C SER A 698 58.71 -37.23 -10.06
N LEU A 699 57.74 -37.70 -10.85
CA LEU A 699 56.59 -38.43 -10.34
C LEU A 699 57.00 -39.69 -9.64
N GLU A 700 58.05 -40.39 -10.12
CA GLU A 700 58.61 -41.63 -9.55
C GLU A 700 59.18 -41.36 -8.15
N ASP A 701 59.96 -40.30 -7.96
CA ASP A 701 60.45 -39.87 -6.66
C ASP A 701 59.31 -39.55 -5.67
N TYR A 702 58.26 -38.89 -6.13
CA TYR A 702 57.09 -38.58 -5.33
C TYR A 702 56.33 -39.87 -4.93
N GLN A 703 56.20 -40.84 -5.83
CA GLN A 703 55.57 -42.11 -5.56
C GLN A 703 56.38 -42.95 -4.55
N GLU A 704 57.72 -42.95 -4.65
CA GLU A 704 58.59 -43.61 -3.68
C GLU A 704 58.49 -42.96 -2.30
N PHE A 705 58.44 -41.63 -2.26
CA PHE A 705 58.20 -40.86 -1.03
C PHE A 705 56.88 -41.26 -0.35
N LEU A 706 55.81 -41.43 -1.11
CA LEU A 706 54.48 -41.83 -0.59
C LEU A 706 54.56 -43.31 -0.03
N LYS A 707 55.42 -44.15 -0.55
CA LYS A 707 55.67 -45.51 -0.02
C LYS A 707 56.59 -45.53 1.21
N GLY A 708 57.05 -44.33 1.64
CA GLY A 708 57.95 -44.20 2.77
C GLY A 708 59.43 -44.38 2.41
N THR A 709 59.77 -44.41 1.12
CA THR A 709 61.17 -44.50 0.63
C THR A 709 61.56 -43.14 0.09
N ILE A 710 62.61 -42.52 0.61
CA ILE A 710 63.07 -41.21 0.19
C ILE A 710 64.33 -41.38 -0.67
N SER A 711 64.28 -40.99 -1.95
CA SER A 711 65.39 -40.95 -2.86
C SER A 711 66.30 -39.73 -2.61
N GLU A 712 67.61 -39.88 -2.96
CA GLU A 712 68.53 -38.73 -2.86
C GLU A 712 68.11 -37.61 -3.78
N SER A 713 67.59 -37.92 -4.99
CA SER A 713 67.10 -36.94 -5.95
C SER A 713 65.87 -36.14 -5.41
N PHE A 714 65.00 -36.76 -4.65
CA PHE A 714 63.88 -36.11 -4.02
C PHE A 714 64.34 -35.15 -2.89
N LEU A 715 65.31 -35.58 -2.09
CA LEU A 715 65.91 -34.74 -1.04
C LEU A 715 66.63 -33.48 -1.59
N ASP A 716 67.25 -33.62 -2.75
CA ASP A 716 68.00 -32.55 -3.39
C ASP A 716 67.11 -31.54 -4.15
N SER A 717 65.82 -31.81 -4.29
CA SER A 717 64.89 -30.87 -4.93
C SER A 717 64.78 -29.57 -4.12
N GLU A 718 64.72 -28.41 -4.82
CA GLU A 718 64.70 -27.09 -4.22
C GLU A 718 63.52 -26.91 -3.23
N VAL A 719 62.38 -27.46 -3.55
CA VAL A 719 61.19 -27.39 -2.70
C VAL A 719 61.42 -28.15 -1.38
N ILE A 720 61.96 -29.37 -1.43
CA ILE A 720 62.22 -30.18 -0.24
C ILE A 720 63.33 -29.57 0.61
N GLN A 721 64.38 -29.06 -0.02
CA GLN A 721 65.48 -28.36 0.66
C GLN A 721 64.95 -27.09 1.36
N THR A 722 64.03 -26.36 0.73
CA THR A 722 63.37 -25.17 1.33
C THR A 722 62.57 -25.57 2.56
N TYR A 723 61.79 -26.64 2.49
CA TYR A 723 61.01 -27.14 3.65
C TYR A 723 61.91 -27.67 4.77
N HIS A 724 63.00 -28.31 4.43
CA HIS A 724 63.93 -28.85 5.42
C HIS A 724 64.67 -27.73 6.20
N ASN A 725 64.84 -26.56 5.56
CA ASN A 725 65.54 -25.43 6.15
C ASN A 725 64.62 -24.46 6.91
N LEU A 726 63.30 -24.63 6.83
CA LEU A 726 62.27 -23.93 7.62
C LEU A 726 62.01 -24.65 8.94
#